data_45df9330d7923863db8c406dafd203ae
#
_entry.id   45df9330d7923863db8c406dafd203ae
#
_cell.length_a   1.000
_cell.length_b   1.000
_cell.length_c   1.000
_cell.angle_alpha   90.00
_cell.angle_beta   90.00
_cell.angle_gamma   90.00
#
_symmetry.space_group_name_H-M   'P 1'
#
loop_
_entity.id
_entity.type
_entity.pdbx_description
1 polymer ?
#
loop_
_entity_poly.entity_id
_entity_poly.type
_entity_poly.pdbx_seq_one_letter_code
_entity_poly.pdbx_strand_id
1 'polypeptide(L)'
;MNDLLLQSALRAHQAGNRAEAARLCRELLRAEPKNFNALHLLASIHFQKGQFEEAERLIGEAVRINPRSLDALYNHGCVLQNLRRQDEALVCFDRALALKPQFFEALLRRGVVLLALKRHADALAGFDAALALKPGDAETWNNRGNALLELDRLAEALASFDEAVVLKPDHADVWNNRGVALLRLQRHGEALDSFDRALAIKPDHVRALSNRGGLFIVLKRFEDAIPDYEKVLRLDPDYPYAPGNLLQCRLQCCDWRNLESEKAAVRQGLETGRPAITPFQFIAWGSSAAEQLRSARLWVEHEGAAASAPQRREKYRHHKIRVAYLSADFRMHATAFLMAGLFESHDRSRFETTAVSFGADDKSAMRARLEAAFDRFIDVRNSSDTEVAELLRQREVDLVVDLKGYTADGRPGILAQRPAPIQAHYLGYPGTMAADYVDYIIADKIVIPEEHRRHYTECVAYLPDTYQCNDSKRRIAGVPSRREIGLPEDVFVFCCFNNSYKLSPELFDVWMRLLKSVDNSVLWLLQDNPAATRNLCREADARGVSPERLVFAARLASEEHLARQSLADLFLDTVPCNAHTTCSDALWAGVPVVTVSGATFAGRVAASLLNAIGLSELVSDSLEAYERLVLKLARTPSALATIRAKLAQNRETCPLFDTKRFTFHLEAALEEMWARHQRGEEPRDFHVPPASL
;
A
#
# COMPACT_ATOMS: atom_id res chain seq x y z
N MET A 1 66.28 0.72 -16.45
CA MET A 1 65.90 0.93 -15.04
C MET A 1 64.40 0.94 -14.88
N ASN A 2 63.64 1.70 -15.68
CA ASN A 2 62.20 1.85 -15.56
C ASN A 2 61.40 0.55 -15.89
N ASP A 3 61.85 -0.23 -16.88
CA ASP A 3 61.26 -1.55 -17.18
C ASP A 3 61.47 -2.56 -16.05
N LEU A 4 62.60 -2.51 -15.38
CA LEU A 4 62.88 -3.36 -14.22
C LEU A 4 62.00 -2.99 -13.01
N LEU A 5 61.74 -1.69 -12.79
CA LEU A 5 60.83 -1.23 -11.76
C LEU A 5 59.38 -1.70 -12.03
N LEU A 6 58.92 -1.61 -13.28
CA LEU A 6 57.59 -2.07 -13.68
C LEU A 6 57.45 -3.59 -13.48
N GLN A 7 58.45 -4.38 -13.96
CA GLN A 7 58.45 -5.83 -13.77
C GLN A 7 58.46 -6.22 -12.28
N SER A 8 59.22 -5.51 -11.46
CA SER A 8 59.25 -5.73 -10.01
C SER A 8 57.93 -5.37 -9.34
N ALA A 9 57.26 -4.28 -9.78
CA ALA A 9 55.92 -3.90 -9.29
C ALA A 9 54.86 -4.95 -9.65
N LEU A 10 54.89 -5.47 -10.88
CA LEU A 10 54.00 -6.56 -11.32
C LEU A 10 54.20 -7.84 -10.53
N ARG A 11 55.46 -8.25 -10.30
CA ARG A 11 55.81 -9.43 -9.47
C ARG A 11 55.33 -9.25 -8.03
N ALA A 12 55.57 -8.06 -7.43
CA ALA A 12 55.10 -7.75 -6.08
C ALA A 12 53.56 -7.82 -5.99
N HIS A 13 52.84 -7.32 -7.00
CA HIS A 13 51.40 -7.39 -7.10
C HIS A 13 50.88 -8.83 -7.20
N GLN A 14 51.49 -9.65 -8.09
CA GLN A 14 51.19 -11.08 -8.25
C GLN A 14 51.45 -11.88 -6.97
N ALA A 15 52.49 -11.52 -6.21
CA ALA A 15 52.82 -12.10 -4.91
C ALA A 15 51.91 -11.59 -3.75
N GLY A 16 50.90 -10.75 -4.04
CA GLY A 16 49.99 -10.18 -3.04
C GLY A 16 50.58 -9.02 -2.22
N ASN A 17 51.85 -8.63 -2.46
CA ASN A 17 52.52 -7.52 -1.77
C ASN A 17 52.10 -6.16 -2.38
N ARG A 18 50.87 -5.77 -2.12
CA ARG A 18 50.28 -4.54 -2.67
C ARG A 18 51.00 -3.26 -2.22
N ALA A 19 51.55 -3.26 -1.00
CA ALA A 19 52.29 -2.11 -0.49
C ALA A 19 53.59 -1.85 -1.30
N GLU A 20 54.34 -2.88 -1.54
CA GLU A 20 55.61 -2.82 -2.33
C GLU A 20 55.29 -2.50 -3.81
N ALA A 21 54.24 -3.13 -4.39
CA ALA A 21 53.79 -2.82 -5.73
C ALA A 21 53.43 -1.34 -5.90
N ALA A 22 52.69 -0.78 -4.94
CA ALA A 22 52.32 0.65 -4.96
C ALA A 22 53.54 1.56 -4.79
N ARG A 23 54.50 1.20 -3.95
CA ARG A 23 55.76 1.94 -3.77
C ARG A 23 56.52 2.03 -5.06
N LEU A 24 56.73 0.88 -5.72
CA LEU A 24 57.48 0.78 -6.99
C LEU A 24 56.78 1.53 -8.13
N CYS A 25 55.42 1.45 -8.20
CA CYS A 25 54.68 2.23 -9.18
C CYS A 25 54.83 3.75 -8.95
N ARG A 26 54.82 4.25 -7.70
CA ARG A 26 55.04 5.67 -7.42
C ARG A 26 56.44 6.10 -7.75
N GLU A 27 57.42 5.26 -7.51
CA GLU A 27 58.84 5.52 -7.89
C GLU A 27 58.97 5.65 -9.40
N LEU A 28 58.35 4.73 -10.16
CA LEU A 28 58.35 4.77 -11.62
C LEU A 28 57.61 6.03 -12.14
N LEU A 29 56.49 6.42 -11.52
CA LEU A 29 55.69 7.61 -11.92
C LEU A 29 56.43 8.93 -11.59
N ARG A 30 57.36 8.95 -10.64
CA ARG A 30 58.21 10.12 -10.43
C ARG A 30 59.19 10.32 -11.59
N ALA A 31 59.69 9.23 -12.19
CA ALA A 31 60.58 9.29 -13.33
C ALA A 31 59.82 9.43 -14.67
N GLU A 32 58.68 8.75 -14.76
CA GLU A 32 57.81 8.74 -15.94
C GLU A 32 56.35 8.98 -15.54
N PRO A 33 55.92 10.24 -15.36
CA PRO A 33 54.59 10.57 -14.89
C PRO A 33 53.45 10.05 -15.77
N LYS A 34 53.69 9.81 -17.03
CA LYS A 34 52.72 9.29 -18.04
C LYS A 34 52.92 7.80 -18.34
N ASN A 35 53.56 7.04 -17.45
CA ASN A 35 53.68 5.60 -17.64
C ASN A 35 52.34 4.91 -17.46
N PHE A 36 51.73 4.50 -18.59
CA PHE A 36 50.38 3.89 -18.63
C PHE A 36 50.27 2.67 -17.68
N ASN A 37 51.23 1.76 -17.74
CA ASN A 37 51.18 0.51 -16.95
C ASN A 37 51.27 0.77 -15.44
N ALA A 38 52.14 1.71 -15.04
CA ALA A 38 52.25 2.09 -13.63
C ALA A 38 51.01 2.78 -13.10
N LEU A 39 50.39 3.70 -13.87
CA LEU A 39 49.14 4.33 -13.54
C LEU A 39 48.01 3.30 -13.41
N HIS A 40 47.88 2.39 -14.39
CA HIS A 40 46.84 1.36 -14.39
C HIS A 40 46.97 0.40 -13.21
N LEU A 41 48.22 -0.10 -12.94
CA LEU A 41 48.46 -0.99 -11.81
C LEU A 41 48.21 -0.31 -10.47
N LEU A 42 48.68 0.93 -10.31
CA LEU A 42 48.48 1.69 -9.08
C LEU A 42 46.95 2.00 -8.84
N ALA A 43 46.23 2.32 -9.90
CA ALA A 43 44.76 2.50 -9.84
C ALA A 43 44.08 1.21 -9.36
N SER A 44 44.45 0.04 -9.91
CA SER A 44 43.91 -1.25 -9.50
C SER A 44 44.20 -1.56 -8.02
N ILE A 45 45.40 -1.19 -7.52
CA ILE A 45 45.72 -1.35 -6.09
C ILE A 45 44.87 -0.43 -5.21
N HIS A 46 44.65 0.82 -5.61
CA HIS A 46 43.79 1.75 -4.88
C HIS A 46 42.33 1.29 -4.90
N PHE A 47 41.79 0.80 -6.01
CA PHE A 47 40.49 0.19 -6.15
C PHE A 47 40.27 -0.97 -5.15
N GLN A 48 41.24 -1.90 -5.09
CA GLN A 48 41.21 -3.04 -4.18
C GLN A 48 41.26 -2.62 -2.68
N LYS A 49 41.73 -1.42 -2.38
CA LYS A 49 41.75 -0.83 -1.03
C LYS A 49 40.51 -0.01 -0.73
N GLY A 50 39.54 0.09 -1.64
CA GLY A 50 38.37 0.94 -1.49
C GLY A 50 38.62 2.44 -1.63
N GLN A 51 39.80 2.83 -2.14
CA GLN A 51 40.18 4.25 -2.33
C GLN A 51 39.79 4.68 -3.75
N PHE A 52 38.46 4.81 -3.96
CA PHE A 52 37.88 4.93 -5.29
C PHE A 52 38.20 6.27 -5.98
N GLU A 53 38.29 7.38 -5.24
CA GLU A 53 38.61 8.70 -5.79
C GLU A 53 40.05 8.73 -6.34
N GLU A 54 41.00 8.17 -5.62
CA GLU A 54 42.39 8.11 -6.09
C GLU A 54 42.56 7.08 -7.23
N ALA A 55 41.80 5.98 -7.18
CA ALA A 55 41.74 5.02 -8.28
C ALA A 55 41.18 5.69 -9.56
N GLU A 56 40.16 6.51 -9.46
CA GLU A 56 39.56 7.25 -10.59
C GLU A 56 40.56 8.21 -11.22
N ARG A 57 41.23 9.03 -10.40
CA ARG A 57 42.22 9.98 -10.86
C ARG A 57 43.32 9.29 -11.68
N LEU A 58 43.86 8.15 -11.19
CA LEU A 58 44.93 7.39 -11.82
C LEU A 58 44.46 6.67 -13.09
N ILE A 59 43.30 6.00 -13.03
CA ILE A 59 42.82 5.22 -14.19
C ILE A 59 42.28 6.17 -15.28
N GLY A 60 41.69 7.30 -14.90
CA GLY A 60 41.28 8.35 -15.84
C GLY A 60 42.47 8.93 -16.60
N GLU A 61 43.64 9.10 -15.94
CA GLU A 61 44.88 9.50 -16.60
C GLU A 61 45.41 8.41 -17.52
N ALA A 62 45.41 7.14 -17.10
CA ALA A 62 45.78 6.02 -17.92
C ALA A 62 44.92 5.95 -19.21
N VAL A 63 43.57 6.10 -19.09
CA VAL A 63 42.65 6.11 -20.24
C VAL A 63 42.90 7.30 -21.18
N ARG A 64 43.38 8.45 -20.68
CA ARG A 64 43.78 9.58 -21.52
C ARG A 64 45.05 9.30 -22.32
N ILE A 65 45.99 8.57 -21.73
CA ILE A 65 47.26 8.16 -22.38
C ILE A 65 47.00 7.09 -23.45
N ASN A 66 46.20 6.06 -23.08
CA ASN A 66 45.82 5.00 -24.01
C ASN A 66 44.32 4.80 -24.06
N PRO A 67 43.58 5.61 -24.87
CA PRO A 67 42.13 5.58 -24.95
C PRO A 67 41.55 4.32 -25.62
N ARG A 68 42.36 3.45 -26.14
CA ARG A 68 42.00 2.15 -26.76
C ARG A 68 42.36 0.95 -25.87
N SER A 69 42.83 1.16 -24.65
CA SER A 69 43.07 0.06 -23.74
C SER A 69 41.74 -0.50 -23.18
N LEU A 70 41.44 -1.73 -23.59
CA LEU A 70 40.25 -2.43 -23.18
C LEU A 70 40.14 -2.54 -21.64
N ASP A 71 41.26 -3.01 -21.02
CA ASP A 71 41.33 -3.22 -19.57
C ASP A 71 41.20 -1.90 -18.77
N ALA A 72 41.83 -0.82 -19.28
CA ALA A 72 41.78 0.47 -18.63
C ALA A 72 40.37 1.07 -18.71
N LEU A 73 39.66 0.97 -19.84
CA LEU A 73 38.29 1.39 -20.00
C LEU A 73 37.35 0.60 -19.08
N TYR A 74 37.48 -0.71 -19.06
CA TYR A 74 36.67 -1.57 -18.18
C TYR A 74 36.92 -1.24 -16.71
N ASN A 75 38.17 -1.15 -16.27
CA ASN A 75 38.53 -0.82 -14.89
C ASN A 75 38.08 0.58 -14.50
N HIS A 76 38.15 1.58 -15.41
CA HIS A 76 37.63 2.92 -15.18
C HIS A 76 36.10 2.88 -14.97
N GLY A 77 35.35 2.16 -15.80
CA GLY A 77 33.92 1.93 -15.64
C GLY A 77 33.59 1.31 -14.26
N CYS A 78 34.34 0.32 -13.81
CA CYS A 78 34.16 -0.30 -12.50
C CYS A 78 34.42 0.68 -11.34
N VAL A 79 35.44 1.52 -11.44
CA VAL A 79 35.74 2.57 -10.44
C VAL A 79 34.60 3.58 -10.38
N LEU A 80 34.13 4.10 -11.53
CA LEU A 80 33.03 5.06 -11.63
C LEU A 80 31.72 4.48 -11.10
N GLN A 81 31.44 3.19 -11.36
CA GLN A 81 30.28 2.49 -10.79
C GLN A 81 30.31 2.50 -9.25
N ASN A 82 31.49 2.24 -8.62
CA ASN A 82 31.61 2.29 -7.17
C ASN A 82 31.49 3.72 -6.61
N LEU A 83 31.89 4.75 -7.39
CA LEU A 83 31.66 6.16 -7.08
C LEU A 83 30.23 6.63 -7.35
N ARG A 84 29.32 5.73 -7.76
CA ARG A 84 27.93 6.02 -8.15
C ARG A 84 27.78 7.02 -9.33
N ARG A 85 28.84 7.16 -10.15
CA ARG A 85 28.86 7.99 -11.38
C ARG A 85 28.43 7.11 -12.56
N GLN A 86 27.14 6.71 -12.56
CA GLN A 86 26.62 5.67 -13.44
C GLN A 86 26.68 6.03 -14.93
N ASP A 87 26.35 7.28 -15.30
CA ASP A 87 26.38 7.70 -16.72
C ASP A 87 27.80 7.66 -17.30
N GLU A 88 28.79 8.06 -16.51
CA GLU A 88 30.20 8.02 -16.94
C GLU A 88 30.73 6.57 -16.98
N ALA A 89 30.30 5.72 -16.08
CA ALA A 89 30.62 4.30 -16.11
C ALA A 89 30.05 3.66 -17.39
N LEU A 90 28.82 4.00 -17.77
CA LEU A 90 28.18 3.51 -18.99
C LEU A 90 29.00 3.89 -20.24
N VAL A 91 29.46 5.14 -20.33
CA VAL A 91 30.34 5.59 -21.45
C VAL A 91 31.62 4.77 -21.51
N CYS A 92 32.24 4.44 -20.37
CA CYS A 92 33.44 3.63 -20.35
C CYS A 92 33.21 2.19 -20.84
N PHE A 93 32.09 1.57 -20.40
CA PHE A 93 31.75 0.21 -20.89
C PHE A 93 31.32 0.22 -22.36
N ASP A 94 30.59 1.22 -22.84
CA ASP A 94 30.23 1.37 -24.25
C ASP A 94 31.48 1.49 -25.14
N ARG A 95 32.50 2.27 -24.71
CA ARG A 95 33.78 2.39 -25.42
C ARG A 95 34.57 1.05 -25.41
N ALA A 96 34.53 0.34 -24.29
CA ALA A 96 35.20 -0.99 -24.24
C ALA A 96 34.52 -1.98 -25.20
N LEU A 97 33.16 -1.98 -25.24
CA LEU A 97 32.38 -2.83 -26.14
C LEU A 97 32.51 -2.43 -27.62
N ALA A 98 32.70 -1.15 -27.91
CA ALA A 98 33.02 -0.69 -29.27
C ALA A 98 34.38 -1.27 -29.77
N LEU A 99 35.34 -1.50 -28.88
CA LEU A 99 36.62 -2.13 -29.21
C LEU A 99 36.50 -3.66 -29.27
N LYS A 100 35.73 -4.25 -28.38
CA LYS A 100 35.51 -5.71 -28.29
C LYS A 100 34.04 -5.99 -27.98
N PRO A 101 33.16 -6.16 -28.98
CA PRO A 101 31.72 -6.43 -28.76
C PRO A 101 31.44 -7.69 -27.95
N GLN A 102 32.30 -8.71 -28.01
CA GLN A 102 32.20 -9.96 -27.27
C GLN A 102 33.05 -9.95 -25.97
N PHE A 103 32.92 -8.87 -25.19
CA PHE A 103 33.56 -8.75 -23.88
C PHE A 103 32.54 -9.00 -22.78
N PHE A 104 32.46 -10.25 -22.32
CA PHE A 104 31.48 -10.72 -21.34
C PHE A 104 31.38 -9.83 -20.10
N GLU A 105 32.53 -9.53 -19.46
CA GLU A 105 32.56 -8.75 -18.21
C GLU A 105 32.03 -7.31 -18.42
N ALA A 106 32.33 -6.71 -19.56
CA ALA A 106 31.82 -5.36 -19.88
C ALA A 106 30.30 -5.38 -20.18
N LEU A 107 29.81 -6.40 -20.89
CA LEU A 107 28.35 -6.57 -21.12
C LEU A 107 27.58 -6.73 -19.80
N LEU A 108 28.09 -7.58 -18.90
CA LEU A 108 27.51 -7.80 -17.59
C LEU A 108 27.46 -6.48 -16.77
N ARG A 109 28.62 -5.80 -16.63
CA ARG A 109 28.70 -4.55 -15.85
C ARG A 109 27.88 -3.42 -16.45
N ARG A 110 27.86 -3.30 -17.77
CA ARG A 110 27.01 -2.37 -18.49
C ARG A 110 25.53 -2.61 -18.16
N GLY A 111 25.08 -3.87 -18.19
CA GLY A 111 23.73 -4.26 -17.83
C GLY A 111 23.38 -3.87 -16.39
N VAL A 112 24.27 -4.08 -15.42
CA VAL A 112 24.09 -3.68 -14.02
C VAL A 112 23.98 -2.16 -13.88
N VAL A 113 24.80 -1.38 -14.60
CA VAL A 113 24.73 0.09 -14.61
C VAL A 113 23.39 0.56 -15.21
N LEU A 114 22.95 -0.08 -16.29
CA LEU A 114 21.66 0.25 -16.93
C LEU A 114 20.47 -0.05 -16.02
N LEU A 115 20.51 -1.12 -15.22
CA LEU A 115 19.52 -1.37 -14.17
C LEU A 115 19.49 -0.21 -13.15
N ALA A 116 20.65 0.23 -12.68
CA ALA A 116 20.74 1.35 -11.74
C ALA A 116 20.22 2.66 -12.33
N LEU A 117 20.34 2.85 -13.65
CA LEU A 117 19.78 3.98 -14.40
C LEU A 117 18.31 3.78 -14.80
N LYS A 118 17.64 2.72 -14.36
CA LYS A 118 16.25 2.33 -14.68
C LYS A 118 16.01 2.11 -16.20
N ARG A 119 17.07 1.83 -16.97
CA ARG A 119 17.02 1.48 -18.40
C ARG A 119 16.88 -0.02 -18.57
N HIS A 120 15.78 -0.59 -18.11
CA HIS A 120 15.60 -2.03 -17.93
C HIS A 120 15.64 -2.83 -19.24
N ALA A 121 15.09 -2.29 -20.34
CA ALA A 121 15.12 -2.94 -21.65
C ALA A 121 16.54 -3.03 -22.23
N ASP A 122 17.32 -1.96 -22.08
CA ASP A 122 18.71 -1.95 -22.52
C ASP A 122 19.60 -2.88 -21.67
N ALA A 123 19.30 -2.97 -20.36
CA ALA A 123 19.95 -3.89 -19.44
C ALA A 123 19.68 -5.35 -19.85
N LEU A 124 18.43 -5.70 -20.14
CA LEU A 124 18.02 -7.02 -20.59
C LEU A 124 18.77 -7.43 -21.86
N ALA A 125 18.84 -6.57 -22.88
CA ALA A 125 19.57 -6.84 -24.10
C ALA A 125 21.08 -7.07 -23.82
N GLY A 126 21.67 -6.34 -22.87
CA GLY A 126 23.05 -6.54 -22.43
C GLY A 126 23.28 -7.91 -21.77
N PHE A 127 22.36 -8.33 -20.89
CA PHE A 127 22.44 -9.64 -20.24
C PHE A 127 22.20 -10.79 -21.22
N ASP A 128 21.28 -10.63 -22.19
CA ASP A 128 21.08 -11.63 -23.26
C ASP A 128 22.36 -11.82 -24.09
N ALA A 129 23.02 -10.72 -24.44
CA ALA A 129 24.30 -10.78 -25.15
C ALA A 129 25.43 -11.43 -24.29
N ALA A 130 25.46 -11.17 -22.99
CA ALA A 130 26.42 -11.78 -22.07
C ALA A 130 26.16 -13.30 -21.94
N LEU A 131 24.92 -13.72 -21.78
CA LEU A 131 24.53 -15.14 -21.70
C LEU A 131 24.80 -15.91 -23.01
N ALA A 132 24.69 -15.26 -24.16
CA ALA A 132 25.11 -15.87 -25.43
C ALA A 132 26.58 -16.22 -25.47
N LEU A 133 27.44 -15.48 -24.73
CA LEU A 133 28.88 -15.79 -24.59
C LEU A 133 29.16 -16.80 -23.47
N LYS A 134 28.40 -16.72 -22.38
CA LYS A 134 28.62 -17.56 -21.18
C LYS A 134 27.30 -18.00 -20.56
N PRO A 135 26.62 -19.03 -21.14
CA PRO A 135 25.33 -19.51 -20.67
C PRO A 135 25.32 -20.03 -19.22
N GLY A 136 26.49 -20.46 -18.70
CA GLY A 136 26.61 -20.99 -17.33
C GLY A 136 26.87 -19.96 -16.24
N ASP A 137 26.61 -18.68 -16.47
CA ASP A 137 26.84 -17.63 -15.46
C ASP A 137 25.58 -17.31 -14.65
N ALA A 138 25.50 -17.87 -13.44
CA ALA A 138 24.36 -17.70 -12.56
C ALA A 138 24.09 -16.23 -12.18
N GLU A 139 25.13 -15.38 -12.05
CA GLU A 139 24.97 -13.97 -11.73
C GLU A 139 24.27 -13.23 -12.88
N THR A 140 24.63 -13.52 -14.11
CA THR A 140 24.00 -12.91 -15.29
C THR A 140 22.54 -13.34 -15.42
N TRP A 141 22.21 -14.62 -15.17
CA TRP A 141 20.84 -15.10 -15.14
C TRP A 141 20.00 -14.39 -14.07
N ASN A 142 20.54 -14.22 -12.85
CA ASN A 142 19.88 -13.48 -11.79
C ASN A 142 19.63 -12.02 -12.18
N ASN A 143 20.61 -11.34 -12.75
CA ASN A 143 20.48 -9.94 -13.17
C ASN A 143 19.48 -9.77 -14.34
N ARG A 144 19.46 -10.75 -15.27
CA ARG A 144 18.44 -10.85 -16.32
C ARG A 144 17.03 -10.97 -15.73
N GLY A 145 16.88 -11.85 -14.73
CA GLY A 145 15.61 -12.00 -13.99
C GLY A 145 15.17 -10.70 -13.33
N ASN A 146 16.08 -9.97 -12.71
CA ASN A 146 15.78 -8.67 -12.11
C ASN A 146 15.33 -7.64 -13.17
N ALA A 147 16.01 -7.56 -14.33
CA ALA A 147 15.58 -6.68 -15.42
C ALA A 147 14.16 -7.01 -15.91
N LEU A 148 13.84 -8.31 -16.01
CA LEU A 148 12.53 -8.78 -16.44
C LEU A 148 11.43 -8.51 -15.39
N LEU A 149 11.76 -8.60 -14.08
CA LEU A 149 10.85 -8.18 -13.01
C LEU A 149 10.45 -6.71 -13.13
N GLU A 150 11.43 -5.85 -13.39
CA GLU A 150 11.19 -4.40 -13.55
C GLU A 150 10.41 -4.08 -14.84
N LEU A 151 10.47 -4.96 -15.85
CA LEU A 151 9.67 -4.88 -17.07
C LEU A 151 8.32 -5.58 -16.98
N ASP A 152 7.94 -6.07 -15.79
CA ASP A 152 6.72 -6.85 -15.52
C ASP A 152 6.58 -8.14 -16.37
N ARG A 153 7.70 -8.66 -16.90
CA ARG A 153 7.78 -9.91 -17.66
C ARG A 153 7.99 -11.10 -16.71
N LEU A 154 7.01 -11.33 -15.83
CA LEU A 154 7.13 -12.19 -14.64
C LEU A 154 7.49 -13.65 -14.94
N ALA A 155 6.88 -14.23 -15.98
CA ALA A 155 7.14 -15.63 -16.36
C ALA A 155 8.58 -15.83 -16.85
N GLU A 156 9.12 -14.87 -17.60
CA GLU A 156 10.50 -14.92 -18.10
C GLU A 156 11.51 -14.61 -16.99
N ALA A 157 11.12 -13.73 -16.03
CA ALA A 157 11.91 -13.49 -14.84
C ALA A 157 12.07 -14.77 -14.02
N LEU A 158 10.96 -15.48 -13.77
CA LEU A 158 10.97 -16.76 -13.06
C LEU A 158 11.86 -17.79 -13.76
N ALA A 159 11.74 -17.95 -15.08
CA ALA A 159 12.60 -18.85 -15.84
C ALA A 159 14.09 -18.50 -15.71
N SER A 160 14.43 -17.20 -15.68
CA SER A 160 15.81 -16.75 -15.48
C SER A 160 16.33 -17.08 -14.08
N PHE A 161 15.49 -16.93 -13.05
CA PHE A 161 15.86 -17.32 -11.68
C PHE A 161 15.95 -18.86 -11.54
N ASP A 162 15.10 -19.61 -12.22
CA ASP A 162 15.17 -21.09 -12.24
C ASP A 162 16.51 -21.56 -12.81
N GLU A 163 16.99 -20.99 -13.92
CA GLU A 163 18.32 -21.27 -14.44
C GLU A 163 19.44 -20.87 -13.44
N ALA A 164 19.32 -19.71 -12.82
CA ALA A 164 20.31 -19.25 -11.85
C ALA A 164 20.40 -20.17 -10.62
N VAL A 165 19.29 -20.70 -10.08
CA VAL A 165 19.32 -21.64 -8.94
C VAL A 165 19.81 -23.03 -9.32
N VAL A 166 19.61 -23.47 -10.56
CA VAL A 166 20.19 -24.72 -11.07
C VAL A 166 21.72 -24.61 -11.13
N LEU A 167 22.22 -23.47 -11.61
CA LEU A 167 23.66 -23.22 -11.72
C LEU A 167 24.36 -23.01 -10.36
N LYS A 168 23.66 -22.36 -9.42
CA LYS A 168 24.18 -22.02 -8.10
C LYS A 168 23.10 -22.19 -7.00
N PRO A 169 22.87 -23.43 -6.52
CA PRO A 169 21.80 -23.73 -5.57
C PRO A 169 21.96 -23.11 -4.16
N ASP A 170 23.16 -22.67 -3.82
CA ASP A 170 23.54 -22.10 -2.52
C ASP A 170 23.51 -20.56 -2.51
N HIS A 171 22.87 -19.92 -3.49
CA HIS A 171 22.80 -18.47 -3.59
C HIS A 171 21.49 -17.91 -3.02
N ALA A 172 21.51 -17.45 -1.77
CA ALA A 172 20.31 -16.98 -1.06
C ALA A 172 19.58 -15.83 -1.77
N ASP A 173 20.30 -14.86 -2.38
CA ASP A 173 19.65 -13.74 -3.10
C ASP A 173 18.86 -14.21 -4.31
N VAL A 174 19.31 -15.24 -5.04
CA VAL A 174 18.59 -15.77 -6.19
C VAL A 174 17.28 -16.43 -5.75
N TRP A 175 17.33 -17.23 -4.68
CA TRP A 175 16.12 -17.82 -4.10
C TRP A 175 15.13 -16.77 -3.62
N ASN A 176 15.63 -15.69 -2.99
CA ASN A 176 14.78 -14.56 -2.60
C ASN A 176 14.13 -13.91 -3.82
N ASN A 177 14.88 -13.62 -4.88
CA ASN A 177 14.37 -12.97 -6.09
C ASN A 177 13.35 -13.87 -6.84
N ARG A 178 13.62 -15.18 -6.87
CA ARG A 178 12.67 -16.20 -7.36
C ARG A 178 11.35 -16.14 -6.58
N GLY A 179 11.43 -16.08 -5.25
CA GLY A 179 10.26 -15.91 -4.37
C GLY A 179 9.46 -14.65 -4.67
N VAL A 180 10.13 -13.53 -4.94
CA VAL A 180 9.47 -12.27 -5.33
C VAL A 180 8.74 -12.42 -6.68
N ALA A 181 9.36 -13.06 -7.69
CA ALA A 181 8.70 -13.33 -8.97
C ALA A 181 7.45 -14.18 -8.80
N LEU A 182 7.54 -15.26 -8.00
CA LEU A 182 6.42 -16.14 -7.70
C LEU A 182 5.31 -15.44 -6.92
N LEU A 183 5.65 -14.57 -5.98
CA LEU A 183 4.69 -13.76 -5.24
C LEU A 183 3.88 -12.85 -6.19
N ARG A 184 4.56 -12.16 -7.12
CA ARG A 184 3.90 -11.33 -8.14
C ARG A 184 3.05 -12.15 -9.11
N LEU A 185 3.41 -13.42 -9.37
CA LEU A 185 2.59 -14.39 -10.12
C LEU A 185 1.48 -15.02 -9.27
N GLN A 186 1.30 -14.60 -8.01
CA GLN A 186 0.33 -15.15 -7.05
C GLN A 186 0.51 -16.66 -6.76
N ARG A 187 1.71 -17.21 -7.04
CA ARG A 187 2.09 -18.60 -6.72
C ARG A 187 2.65 -18.69 -5.30
N HIS A 188 1.78 -18.42 -4.32
CA HIS A 188 2.16 -18.16 -2.92
C HIS A 188 2.89 -19.34 -2.25
N GLY A 189 2.49 -20.60 -2.52
CA GLY A 189 3.15 -21.77 -1.95
C GLY A 189 4.61 -21.88 -2.38
N GLU A 190 4.86 -21.75 -3.67
CA GLU A 190 6.22 -21.83 -4.24
C GLU A 190 7.09 -20.60 -3.86
N ALA A 191 6.43 -19.44 -3.67
CA ALA A 191 7.12 -18.25 -3.14
C ALA A 191 7.61 -18.51 -1.70
N LEU A 192 6.77 -19.11 -0.84
CA LEU A 192 7.14 -19.48 0.53
C LEU A 192 8.33 -20.44 0.54
N ASP A 193 8.26 -21.52 -0.26
CA ASP A 193 9.36 -22.49 -0.38
C ASP A 193 10.68 -21.80 -0.80
N SER A 194 10.59 -20.83 -1.71
CA SER A 194 11.77 -20.08 -2.19
C SER A 194 12.37 -19.19 -1.09
N PHE A 195 11.55 -18.48 -0.32
CA PHE A 195 12.02 -17.68 0.82
C PHE A 195 12.58 -18.58 1.93
N ASP A 196 11.95 -19.72 2.21
CA ASP A 196 12.44 -20.69 3.20
C ASP A 196 13.81 -21.23 2.77
N ARG A 197 14.01 -21.51 1.48
CA ARG A 197 15.30 -21.95 0.96
C ARG A 197 16.35 -20.85 1.09
N ALA A 198 16.01 -19.59 0.77
CA ALA A 198 16.93 -18.46 0.97
C ALA A 198 17.38 -18.34 2.43
N LEU A 199 16.44 -18.49 3.37
CA LEU A 199 16.70 -18.41 4.81
C LEU A 199 17.41 -19.63 5.38
N ALA A 200 17.23 -20.82 4.78
CA ALA A 200 18.02 -21.99 5.12
C ALA A 200 19.51 -21.83 4.75
N ILE A 201 19.79 -21.15 3.63
CA ILE A 201 21.17 -20.84 3.19
C ILE A 201 21.76 -19.71 4.03
N LYS A 202 20.99 -18.63 4.23
CA LYS A 202 21.42 -17.45 4.98
C LYS A 202 20.33 -17.02 5.97
N PRO A 203 20.36 -17.52 7.22
CA PRO A 203 19.33 -17.23 8.22
C PRO A 203 19.10 -15.74 8.52
N ASP A 204 20.12 -14.90 8.35
CA ASP A 204 20.09 -13.46 8.60
C ASP A 204 19.90 -12.64 7.30
N HIS A 205 19.24 -13.21 6.30
CA HIS A 205 18.95 -12.53 5.05
C HIS A 205 17.74 -11.60 5.22
N VAL A 206 18.00 -10.33 5.55
CA VAL A 206 16.96 -9.35 5.94
C VAL A 206 15.84 -9.24 4.90
N ARG A 207 16.17 -9.15 3.61
CA ARG A 207 15.16 -9.06 2.53
C ARG A 207 14.29 -10.31 2.45
N ALA A 208 14.85 -11.50 2.61
CA ALA A 208 14.06 -12.73 2.56
C ALA A 208 13.14 -12.85 3.79
N LEU A 209 13.60 -12.45 4.97
CA LEU A 209 12.74 -12.34 6.17
C LEU A 209 11.58 -11.37 5.93
N SER A 210 11.86 -10.16 5.44
CA SER A 210 10.83 -9.16 5.16
C SER A 210 9.83 -9.64 4.10
N ASN A 211 10.30 -10.26 3.02
CA ASN A 211 9.46 -10.77 1.94
C ASN A 211 8.59 -11.95 2.41
N ARG A 212 9.14 -12.87 3.21
CA ARG A 212 8.37 -13.98 3.80
C ARG A 212 7.34 -13.48 4.79
N GLY A 213 7.70 -12.52 5.66
CA GLY A 213 6.77 -11.83 6.54
C GLY A 213 5.63 -11.14 5.78
N GLY A 214 5.96 -10.46 4.67
CA GLY A 214 4.97 -9.87 3.77
C GLY A 214 4.04 -10.91 3.14
N LEU A 215 4.59 -12.05 2.69
CA LEU A 215 3.78 -13.15 2.18
C LEU A 215 2.84 -13.73 3.26
N PHE A 216 3.30 -13.88 4.51
CA PHE A 216 2.43 -14.31 5.61
C PHE A 216 1.29 -13.32 5.85
N ILE A 217 1.53 -11.99 5.72
CA ILE A 217 0.46 -10.98 5.79
C ILE A 217 -0.57 -11.19 4.68
N VAL A 218 -0.13 -11.40 3.43
CA VAL A 218 -1.02 -11.69 2.28
C VAL A 218 -1.87 -12.93 2.53
N LEU A 219 -1.27 -13.98 3.13
CA LEU A 219 -1.93 -15.22 3.50
C LEU A 219 -2.75 -15.13 4.79
N LYS A 220 -2.83 -13.95 5.43
CA LYS A 220 -3.46 -13.71 6.76
C LYS A 220 -2.89 -14.58 7.88
N ARG A 221 -1.67 -15.03 7.73
CA ARG A 221 -0.88 -15.78 8.73
C ARG A 221 -0.08 -14.81 9.59
N PHE A 222 -0.76 -13.87 10.24
CA PHE A 222 -0.12 -12.75 10.92
C PHE A 222 0.81 -13.18 12.06
N GLU A 223 0.44 -14.24 12.78
CA GLU A 223 1.24 -14.79 13.87
C GLU A 223 2.60 -15.33 13.38
N ASP A 224 2.63 -15.92 12.18
CA ASP A 224 3.85 -16.43 11.56
C ASP A 224 4.77 -15.29 11.04
N ALA A 225 4.21 -14.13 10.71
CA ALA A 225 4.97 -12.97 10.26
C ALA A 225 5.73 -12.25 11.40
N ILE A 226 5.24 -12.32 12.63
CA ILE A 226 5.80 -11.61 13.80
C ILE A 226 7.30 -11.93 13.98
N PRO A 227 7.74 -13.22 14.11
CA PRO A 227 9.16 -13.53 14.35
C PRO A 227 10.08 -13.06 13.21
N ASP A 228 9.60 -13.04 11.97
CA ASP A 228 10.37 -12.55 10.84
C ASP A 228 10.64 -11.05 10.97
N TYR A 229 9.60 -10.23 11.22
CA TYR A 229 9.77 -8.79 11.40
C TYR A 229 10.53 -8.43 12.68
N GLU A 230 10.36 -9.16 13.78
CA GLU A 230 11.20 -9.00 14.96
C GLU A 230 12.68 -9.24 14.64
N LYS A 231 12.98 -10.24 13.79
CA LYS A 231 14.34 -10.53 13.37
C LYS A 231 14.87 -9.47 12.40
N VAL A 232 14.05 -8.99 11.46
CA VAL A 232 14.40 -7.87 10.57
C VAL A 232 14.83 -6.67 11.41
N LEU A 233 14.03 -6.25 12.40
CA LEU A 233 14.31 -5.08 13.23
C LEU A 233 15.51 -5.24 14.17
N ARG A 234 15.85 -6.48 14.56
CA ARG A 234 17.09 -6.74 15.30
C ARG A 234 18.34 -6.59 14.42
N LEU A 235 18.23 -6.96 13.13
CA LEU A 235 19.36 -6.91 12.18
C LEU A 235 19.51 -5.52 11.55
N ASP A 236 18.40 -4.86 11.27
CA ASP A 236 18.32 -3.53 10.68
C ASP A 236 17.14 -2.78 11.31
N PRO A 237 17.36 -2.00 12.38
CA PRO A 237 16.31 -1.26 13.07
C PRO A 237 15.60 -0.20 12.22
N ASP A 238 16.23 0.22 11.14
CA ASP A 238 15.76 1.28 10.24
C ASP A 238 15.14 0.72 8.94
N TYR A 239 14.95 -0.62 8.86
CA TYR A 239 14.41 -1.26 7.66
C TYR A 239 13.02 -0.70 7.31
N PRO A 240 12.80 -0.19 6.08
CA PRO A 240 11.57 0.47 5.69
C PRO A 240 10.33 -0.39 5.94
N TYR A 241 9.30 0.24 6.51
CA TYR A 241 7.99 -0.36 6.81
C TYR A 241 7.99 -1.54 7.80
N ALA A 242 9.13 -2.08 8.21
CA ALA A 242 9.18 -3.22 9.13
C ALA A 242 8.54 -2.93 10.50
N PRO A 243 8.73 -1.74 11.13
CA PRO A 243 8.04 -1.41 12.37
C PRO A 243 6.52 -1.43 12.23
N GLY A 244 5.99 -0.86 11.15
CA GLY A 244 4.55 -0.82 10.86
C GLY A 244 3.98 -2.20 10.56
N ASN A 245 4.70 -3.03 9.81
CA ASN A 245 4.28 -4.40 9.51
C ASN A 245 4.24 -5.28 10.76
N LEU A 246 5.23 -5.18 11.66
CA LEU A 246 5.21 -5.87 12.95
C LEU A 246 4.00 -5.46 13.78
N LEU A 247 3.81 -4.14 13.96
CA LEU A 247 2.68 -3.59 14.69
C LEU A 247 1.34 -4.05 14.09
N GLN A 248 1.21 -4.00 12.76
CA GLN A 248 0.01 -4.46 12.05
C GLN A 248 -0.28 -5.95 12.33
N CYS A 249 0.74 -6.82 12.29
CA CYS A 249 0.58 -8.24 12.59
C CYS A 249 0.10 -8.46 14.03
N ARG A 250 0.66 -7.72 15.00
CA ARG A 250 0.22 -7.80 16.39
C ARG A 250 -1.20 -7.29 16.59
N LEU A 251 -1.57 -6.17 15.98
CA LEU A 251 -2.95 -5.66 16.01
C LEU A 251 -3.93 -6.66 15.39
N GLN A 252 -3.58 -7.28 14.26
CA GLN A 252 -4.40 -8.33 13.64
C GLN A 252 -4.60 -9.54 14.56
N CYS A 253 -3.61 -9.87 15.37
CA CYS A 253 -3.68 -10.95 16.35
C CYS A 253 -4.29 -10.53 17.70
N CYS A 254 -4.63 -9.26 17.91
CA CYS A 254 -4.95 -8.70 19.23
C CYS A 254 -3.87 -9.05 20.29
N ASP A 255 -2.60 -9.02 19.87
CA ASP A 255 -1.44 -9.19 20.75
C ASP A 255 -0.93 -7.83 21.21
N TRP A 256 -1.35 -7.40 22.38
CA TRP A 256 -1.10 -6.06 22.89
C TRP A 256 0.11 -5.94 23.83
N ARG A 257 0.91 -7.00 23.98
CA ARG A 257 2.00 -7.08 25.00
C ARG A 257 3.05 -5.98 24.87
N ASN A 258 3.40 -5.56 23.65
CA ASN A 258 4.42 -4.53 23.36
C ASN A 258 3.86 -3.33 22.62
N LEU A 259 2.55 -3.14 22.62
CA LEU A 259 1.83 -2.22 21.76
C LEU A 259 2.35 -0.78 21.82
N GLU A 260 2.54 -0.23 23.02
CA GLU A 260 2.96 1.16 23.17
C GLU A 260 4.41 1.41 22.76
N SER A 261 5.32 0.46 22.99
CA SER A 261 6.71 0.57 22.53
C SER A 261 6.81 0.46 21.00
N GLU A 262 5.99 -0.38 20.38
CA GLU A 262 5.94 -0.52 18.91
C GLU A 262 5.31 0.72 18.24
N LYS A 263 4.23 1.25 18.81
CA LYS A 263 3.65 2.54 18.39
C LYS A 263 4.66 3.69 18.49
N ALA A 264 5.44 3.74 19.60
CA ALA A 264 6.48 4.73 19.80
C ALA A 264 7.58 4.62 18.75
N ALA A 265 8.03 3.40 18.41
CA ALA A 265 9.03 3.16 17.37
C ALA A 265 8.56 3.65 15.98
N VAL A 266 7.30 3.38 15.64
CA VAL A 266 6.70 3.88 14.39
C VAL A 266 6.65 5.42 14.38
N ARG A 267 6.18 6.07 15.47
CA ARG A 267 6.14 7.55 15.56
C ARG A 267 7.52 8.15 15.42
N GLN A 268 8.51 7.60 16.13
CA GLN A 268 9.91 8.04 16.02
C GLN A 268 10.41 7.95 14.57
N GLY A 269 10.08 6.85 13.85
CA GLY A 269 10.40 6.72 12.42
C GLY A 269 9.81 7.86 11.61
N LEU A 270 8.51 8.14 11.76
CA LEU A 270 7.83 9.23 11.06
C LEU A 270 8.40 10.61 11.42
N GLU A 271 8.76 10.86 12.68
CA GLU A 271 9.36 12.11 13.13
C GLU A 271 10.75 12.35 12.54
N THR A 272 11.53 11.28 12.36
CA THR A 272 12.88 11.33 11.77
C THR A 272 12.89 11.23 10.24
N GLY A 273 11.71 11.27 9.59
CA GLY A 273 11.60 11.22 8.12
C GLY A 273 11.82 9.83 7.52
N ARG A 274 11.66 8.76 8.30
CA ARG A 274 11.80 7.38 7.83
C ARG A 274 10.44 6.76 7.49
N PRO A 275 10.32 5.97 6.41
CA PRO A 275 9.10 5.28 6.05
C PRO A 275 8.87 4.07 6.99
N ALA A 276 8.34 4.33 8.19
CA ALA A 276 8.15 3.32 9.22
C ALA A 276 6.84 2.52 9.07
N ILE A 277 5.84 3.08 8.41
CA ILE A 277 4.51 2.46 8.25
C ILE A 277 3.84 2.99 6.99
N THR A 278 2.97 2.17 6.39
CA THR A 278 2.15 2.64 5.26
C THR A 278 0.99 3.53 5.75
N PRO A 279 0.52 4.51 4.95
CA PRO A 279 -0.57 5.38 5.35
C PRO A 279 -1.84 4.63 5.73
N PHE A 280 -2.18 3.55 5.02
CA PHE A 280 -3.38 2.76 5.32
C PHE A 280 -3.29 1.99 6.65
N GLN A 281 -2.14 1.41 6.95
CA GLN A 281 -1.92 0.77 8.26
C GLN A 281 -2.00 1.79 9.40
N PHE A 282 -1.48 3.01 9.16
CA PHE A 282 -1.46 4.06 10.19
C PHE A 282 -2.85 4.57 10.57
N ILE A 283 -3.83 4.56 9.65
CA ILE A 283 -5.22 4.96 9.91
C ILE A 283 -5.85 4.16 11.06
N ALA A 284 -5.50 2.88 11.20
CA ALA A 284 -6.13 1.98 12.17
C ALA A 284 -5.94 2.41 13.63
N TRP A 285 -4.81 3.06 13.94
CA TRP A 285 -4.41 3.44 15.30
C TRP A 285 -3.78 4.83 15.38
N GLY A 286 -3.56 5.49 14.25
CA GLY A 286 -3.00 6.82 14.17
C GLY A 286 -3.85 7.84 14.94
N SER A 287 -3.20 8.66 15.73
CA SER A 287 -3.86 9.48 16.75
C SER A 287 -4.30 10.85 16.24
N SER A 288 -3.68 11.37 15.15
CA SER A 288 -4.01 12.71 14.65
C SER A 288 -3.96 12.82 13.13
N ALA A 289 -4.74 13.74 12.58
CA ALA A 289 -4.72 14.05 11.16
C ALA A 289 -3.35 14.59 10.69
N ALA A 290 -2.62 15.29 11.57
CA ALA A 290 -1.27 15.78 11.30
C ALA A 290 -0.25 14.65 11.10
N GLU A 291 -0.30 13.60 11.94
CA GLU A 291 0.56 12.43 11.81
C GLU A 291 0.20 11.62 10.53
N GLN A 292 -1.10 11.53 10.21
CA GLN A 292 -1.56 10.87 8.97
C GLN A 292 -1.03 11.60 7.72
N LEU A 293 -1.09 12.93 7.70
CA LEU A 293 -0.50 13.73 6.62
C LEU A 293 1.01 13.47 6.48
N ARG A 294 1.73 13.41 7.61
CA ARG A 294 3.19 13.12 7.60
C ARG A 294 3.48 11.74 7.04
N SER A 295 2.74 10.72 7.46
CA SER A 295 2.89 9.35 6.95
C SER A 295 2.63 9.29 5.44
N ALA A 296 1.59 9.96 4.95
CA ALA A 296 1.26 10.00 3.53
C ALA A 296 2.35 10.72 2.70
N ARG A 297 2.91 11.84 3.19
CA ARG A 297 4.03 12.55 2.53
C ARG A 297 5.27 11.66 2.41
N LEU A 298 5.67 11.02 3.49
CA LEU A 298 6.82 10.11 3.49
C LEU A 298 6.62 8.91 2.53
N TRP A 299 5.38 8.43 2.42
CA TRP A 299 5.02 7.40 1.45
C TRP A 299 5.23 7.89 0.00
N VAL A 300 4.70 9.07 -0.35
CA VAL A 300 4.85 9.66 -1.69
C VAL A 300 6.33 9.88 -2.03
N GLU A 301 7.12 10.40 -1.09
CA GLU A 301 8.56 10.63 -1.27
C GLU A 301 9.33 9.33 -1.46
N HIS A 302 9.04 8.30 -0.67
CA HIS A 302 9.76 7.02 -0.69
C HIS A 302 9.41 6.16 -1.90
N GLU A 303 8.13 6.02 -2.23
CA GLU A 303 7.67 5.20 -3.36
C GLU A 303 7.90 5.88 -4.71
N GLY A 304 8.39 7.11 -4.71
CA GLY A 304 8.68 7.85 -5.94
C GLY A 304 7.45 8.17 -6.77
N ALA A 305 6.26 8.15 -6.14
CA ALA A 305 4.99 8.50 -6.78
C ALA A 305 4.83 10.05 -6.87
N ALA A 306 5.94 10.79 -6.94
CA ALA A 306 5.89 12.20 -7.28
C ALA A 306 5.31 12.36 -8.70
N ALA A 307 4.56 13.45 -8.91
CA ALA A 307 3.96 13.74 -10.20
C ALA A 307 5.01 13.63 -11.32
N SER A 308 4.85 12.64 -12.18
CA SER A 308 5.74 12.43 -13.34
C SER A 308 5.32 13.27 -14.54
N ALA A 309 4.15 13.91 -14.48
CA ALA A 309 3.60 14.74 -15.54
C ALA A 309 3.08 16.09 -14.98
N PRO A 310 3.22 17.18 -15.73
CA PRO A 310 2.67 18.47 -15.35
C PRO A 310 1.14 18.41 -15.29
N GLN A 311 0.54 19.33 -14.51
CA GLN A 311 -0.91 19.47 -14.46
C GLN A 311 -1.48 19.69 -15.86
N ARG A 312 -2.46 18.90 -16.24
CA ARG A 312 -3.14 19.03 -17.52
C ARG A 312 -4.15 20.18 -17.46
N ARG A 313 -4.13 21.01 -18.51
CA ARG A 313 -5.03 22.16 -18.62
C ARG A 313 -5.93 22.07 -19.86
N GLU A 314 -6.03 20.89 -20.47
CA GLU A 314 -6.91 20.65 -21.60
C GLU A 314 -8.36 20.89 -21.21
N LYS A 315 -9.08 21.60 -22.08
CA LYS A 315 -10.51 21.88 -21.93
C LYS A 315 -11.24 21.15 -23.04
N TYR A 316 -11.72 19.98 -22.71
CA TYR A 316 -12.57 19.23 -23.63
C TYR A 316 -13.95 19.89 -23.74
N ARG A 317 -14.60 19.74 -24.89
CA ARG A 317 -15.94 20.29 -25.16
C ARG A 317 -16.92 19.17 -25.45
N HIS A 318 -17.12 18.32 -24.45
CA HIS A 318 -18.06 17.22 -24.55
C HIS A 318 -19.49 17.70 -24.20
N HIS A 319 -20.51 17.02 -24.77
CA HIS A 319 -21.90 17.23 -24.36
C HIS A 319 -22.19 16.65 -22.98
N LYS A 320 -21.46 15.60 -22.60
CA LYS A 320 -21.55 14.93 -21.28
C LYS A 320 -20.18 14.98 -20.61
N ILE A 321 -20.17 15.11 -19.31
CA ILE A 321 -18.94 14.98 -18.52
C ILE A 321 -18.52 13.51 -18.53
N ARG A 322 -17.30 13.22 -18.98
CA ARG A 322 -16.73 11.86 -19.01
C ARG A 322 -16.02 11.57 -17.69
N VAL A 323 -16.61 10.71 -16.87
CA VAL A 323 -16.09 10.34 -15.55
C VAL A 323 -15.55 8.92 -15.60
N ALA A 324 -14.29 8.73 -15.21
CA ALA A 324 -13.69 7.41 -15.03
C ALA A 324 -13.53 7.09 -13.54
N TYR A 325 -14.12 5.98 -13.09
CA TYR A 325 -13.95 5.45 -11.74
C TYR A 325 -12.89 4.35 -11.75
N LEU A 326 -11.85 4.51 -10.95
CA LEU A 326 -10.70 3.60 -10.86
C LEU A 326 -10.81 2.73 -9.61
N SER A 327 -10.82 1.41 -9.76
CA SER A 327 -10.87 0.50 -8.61
C SER A 327 -10.39 -0.92 -8.91
N ALA A 328 -9.80 -1.57 -7.90
CA ALA A 328 -9.61 -3.04 -7.86
C ALA A 328 -10.87 -3.77 -7.35
N ASP A 329 -11.87 -3.05 -6.85
CA ASP A 329 -12.97 -3.60 -6.05
C ASP A 329 -14.31 -3.68 -6.80
N PHE A 330 -14.30 -3.62 -8.11
CA PHE A 330 -15.48 -3.90 -8.93
C PHE A 330 -15.82 -5.41 -8.96
N ARG A 331 -16.05 -5.96 -7.76
CA ARG A 331 -16.30 -7.38 -7.47
C ARG A 331 -17.06 -7.50 -6.15
N MET A 332 -17.22 -8.71 -5.60
CA MET A 332 -17.75 -8.91 -4.24
C MET A 332 -16.84 -8.25 -3.20
N HIS A 333 -17.06 -6.97 -2.96
CA HIS A 333 -16.27 -6.14 -2.04
C HIS A 333 -17.13 -5.06 -1.37
N ALA A 334 -16.70 -4.58 -0.20
CA ALA A 334 -17.39 -3.53 0.56
C ALA A 334 -17.71 -2.27 -0.28
N THR A 335 -16.73 -1.79 -1.06
CA THR A 335 -16.90 -0.63 -1.95
C THR A 335 -18.04 -0.87 -2.97
N ALA A 336 -18.08 -2.05 -3.57
CA ALA A 336 -19.13 -2.41 -4.51
C ALA A 336 -20.52 -2.47 -3.85
N PHE A 337 -20.61 -3.01 -2.62
CA PHE A 337 -21.89 -3.05 -1.87
C PHE A 337 -22.41 -1.67 -1.52
N LEU A 338 -21.53 -0.69 -1.35
CA LEU A 338 -21.92 0.69 -1.09
C LEU A 338 -22.31 1.43 -2.37
N MET A 339 -21.57 1.22 -3.48
CA MET A 339 -21.62 2.10 -4.65
C MET A 339 -22.44 1.56 -5.83
N ALA A 340 -22.86 0.30 -5.85
CA ALA A 340 -23.53 -0.27 -7.02
C ALA A 340 -24.80 0.53 -7.42
N GLY A 341 -25.63 0.89 -6.46
CA GLY A 341 -26.82 1.72 -6.69
C GLY A 341 -26.49 3.13 -7.19
N LEU A 342 -25.38 3.71 -6.75
CA LEU A 342 -24.89 5.01 -7.23
C LEU A 342 -24.55 4.95 -8.73
N PHE A 343 -23.78 3.96 -9.17
CA PHE A 343 -23.41 3.81 -10.57
C PHE A 343 -24.62 3.59 -11.48
N GLU A 344 -25.64 2.87 -10.98
CA GLU A 344 -26.91 2.69 -11.67
C GLU A 344 -27.76 3.97 -11.77
N SER A 345 -27.55 4.92 -10.85
CA SER A 345 -28.38 6.10 -10.67
C SER A 345 -27.85 7.35 -11.38
N HIS A 346 -26.66 7.29 -11.98
CA HIS A 346 -26.10 8.43 -12.71
C HIS A 346 -27.02 8.91 -13.83
N ASP A 347 -27.16 10.24 -13.92
CA ASP A 347 -27.88 10.90 -15.01
C ASP A 347 -27.11 10.75 -16.33
N ARG A 348 -27.53 9.77 -17.12
CA ARG A 348 -26.92 9.43 -18.42
C ARG A 348 -27.11 10.52 -19.48
N SER A 349 -27.94 11.51 -19.24
CA SER A 349 -28.06 12.68 -20.12
C SER A 349 -26.90 13.66 -19.93
N ARG A 350 -26.30 13.70 -18.73
CA ARG A 350 -25.25 14.64 -18.33
C ARG A 350 -23.87 14.00 -18.19
N PHE A 351 -23.83 12.72 -17.86
CA PHE A 351 -22.58 11.98 -17.60
C PHE A 351 -22.40 10.79 -18.54
N GLU A 352 -21.16 10.54 -18.92
CA GLU A 352 -20.70 9.28 -19.53
C GLU A 352 -19.74 8.62 -18.54
N THR A 353 -20.14 7.48 -18.00
CA THR A 353 -19.40 6.80 -16.93
C THR A 353 -18.57 5.64 -17.46
N THR A 354 -17.32 5.55 -17.00
CA THR A 354 -16.40 4.46 -17.33
C THR A 354 -15.86 3.83 -16.06
N ALA A 355 -16.00 2.50 -15.92
CA ALA A 355 -15.25 1.75 -14.92
C ALA A 355 -13.90 1.32 -15.48
N VAL A 356 -12.83 1.58 -14.72
CA VAL A 356 -11.46 1.12 -14.99
C VAL A 356 -11.11 0.11 -13.89
N SER A 357 -11.26 -1.17 -14.22
CA SER A 357 -11.10 -2.28 -13.28
C SER A 357 -9.72 -2.89 -13.38
N PHE A 358 -8.97 -2.87 -12.30
CA PHE A 358 -7.65 -3.52 -12.22
C PHE A 358 -7.57 -4.63 -11.17
N GLY A 359 -8.68 -4.99 -10.55
CA GLY A 359 -8.79 -6.14 -9.66
C GLY A 359 -9.25 -7.41 -10.36
N ALA A 360 -9.22 -8.52 -9.64
CA ALA A 360 -9.65 -9.81 -10.16
C ALA A 360 -11.13 -9.81 -10.56
N ASP A 361 -11.44 -10.47 -11.66
CA ASP A 361 -12.81 -10.81 -12.03
C ASP A 361 -13.21 -12.08 -11.25
N ASP A 362 -14.07 -11.90 -10.26
CA ASP A 362 -14.61 -12.99 -9.43
C ASP A 362 -15.84 -13.68 -10.04
N LYS A 363 -16.28 -13.23 -11.23
CA LYS A 363 -17.46 -13.73 -11.94
C LYS A 363 -18.74 -13.73 -11.11
N SER A 364 -18.80 -12.89 -10.10
CA SER A 364 -19.95 -12.79 -9.21
C SER A 364 -21.13 -12.04 -9.84
N ALA A 365 -22.32 -12.23 -9.27
CA ALA A 365 -23.50 -11.45 -9.63
C ALA A 365 -23.28 -9.93 -9.41
N MET A 366 -22.48 -9.54 -8.42
CA MET A 366 -22.10 -8.14 -8.17
C MET A 366 -21.23 -7.61 -9.32
N ARG A 367 -20.24 -8.39 -9.79
CA ARG A 367 -19.43 -8.02 -10.95
C ARG A 367 -20.29 -7.78 -12.18
N ALA A 368 -21.21 -8.70 -12.50
CA ALA A 368 -22.12 -8.54 -13.63
C ALA A 368 -23.05 -7.32 -13.47
N ARG A 369 -23.55 -7.05 -12.26
CA ARG A 369 -24.34 -5.85 -11.94
C ARG A 369 -23.57 -4.58 -12.24
N LEU A 370 -22.30 -4.52 -11.81
CA LEU A 370 -21.43 -3.36 -12.02
C LEU A 370 -21.09 -3.18 -13.50
N GLU A 371 -20.80 -4.24 -14.24
CA GLU A 371 -20.57 -4.16 -15.69
C GLU A 371 -21.77 -3.57 -16.44
N ALA A 372 -22.98 -3.91 -16.03
CA ALA A 372 -24.21 -3.35 -16.60
C ALA A 372 -24.50 -1.89 -16.13
N ALA A 373 -23.92 -1.47 -15.00
CA ALA A 373 -24.17 -0.15 -14.39
C ALA A 373 -23.38 0.98 -15.07
N PHE A 374 -22.34 0.72 -15.84
CA PHE A 374 -21.52 1.72 -16.52
C PHE A 374 -21.83 1.81 -18.02
N ASP A 375 -21.56 2.97 -18.63
CA ASP A 375 -21.60 3.08 -20.09
C ASP A 375 -20.46 2.28 -20.73
N ARG A 376 -19.33 2.17 -20.03
CA ARG A 376 -18.15 1.39 -20.42
C ARG A 376 -17.53 0.73 -19.20
N PHE A 377 -17.17 -0.52 -19.35
CA PHE A 377 -16.40 -1.26 -18.35
C PHE A 377 -15.11 -1.77 -19.00
N ILE A 378 -13.96 -1.37 -18.46
CA ILE A 378 -12.65 -1.66 -19.04
C ILE A 378 -11.82 -2.41 -18.00
N ASP A 379 -11.41 -3.62 -18.34
CA ASP A 379 -10.52 -4.44 -17.53
C ASP A 379 -9.07 -4.15 -17.94
N VAL A 380 -8.30 -3.62 -16.99
CA VAL A 380 -6.90 -3.21 -17.19
C VAL A 380 -5.93 -3.95 -16.26
N ARG A 381 -6.31 -5.14 -15.79
CA ARG A 381 -5.49 -5.94 -14.85
C ARG A 381 -4.08 -6.22 -15.37
N ASN A 382 -3.95 -6.40 -16.67
CA ASN A 382 -2.69 -6.76 -17.32
C ASN A 382 -1.99 -5.55 -17.98
N SER A 383 -2.53 -4.34 -17.79
CA SER A 383 -1.94 -3.11 -18.33
C SER A 383 -1.11 -2.41 -17.28
N SER A 384 0.01 -1.83 -17.67
CA SER A 384 0.84 -0.97 -16.83
C SER A 384 0.12 0.34 -16.47
N ASP A 385 0.60 1.05 -15.44
CA ASP A 385 0.06 2.36 -15.07
C ASP A 385 0.15 3.36 -16.23
N THR A 386 1.24 3.28 -17.02
CA THR A 386 1.44 4.13 -18.21
C THR A 386 0.43 3.84 -19.30
N GLU A 387 0.18 2.57 -19.61
CA GLU A 387 -0.82 2.20 -20.62
C GLU A 387 -2.23 2.60 -20.20
N VAL A 388 -2.56 2.47 -18.91
CA VAL A 388 -3.86 2.91 -18.38
C VAL A 388 -4.00 4.42 -18.44
N ALA A 389 -2.97 5.18 -18.05
CA ALA A 389 -2.98 6.63 -18.15
C ALA A 389 -3.14 7.11 -19.59
N GLU A 390 -2.44 6.49 -20.53
CA GLU A 390 -2.56 6.81 -21.96
C GLU A 390 -3.94 6.46 -22.52
N LEU A 391 -4.51 5.31 -22.15
CA LEU A 391 -5.87 4.93 -22.50
C LEU A 391 -6.90 5.99 -22.08
N LEU A 392 -6.78 6.50 -20.83
CA LEU A 392 -7.67 7.55 -20.32
C LEU A 392 -7.51 8.88 -21.07
N ARG A 393 -6.28 9.23 -21.45
CA ARG A 393 -6.00 10.42 -22.29
C ARG A 393 -6.62 10.30 -23.68
N GLN A 394 -6.44 9.15 -24.34
CA GLN A 394 -7.01 8.90 -25.68
C GLN A 394 -8.54 8.93 -25.67
N ARG A 395 -9.14 8.60 -24.53
CA ARG A 395 -10.59 8.69 -24.32
C ARG A 395 -11.06 10.08 -23.93
N GLU A 396 -10.13 11.02 -23.77
CA GLU A 396 -10.44 12.40 -23.35
C GLU A 396 -11.31 12.40 -22.08
N VAL A 397 -10.91 11.64 -21.04
CA VAL A 397 -11.61 11.61 -19.77
C VAL A 397 -11.48 12.98 -19.11
N ASP A 398 -12.61 13.56 -18.71
CA ASP A 398 -12.65 14.87 -18.07
C ASP A 398 -12.26 14.79 -16.60
N LEU A 399 -12.71 13.74 -15.93
CA LEU A 399 -12.61 13.59 -14.50
C LEU A 399 -12.32 12.14 -14.11
N VAL A 400 -11.27 11.93 -13.32
CA VAL A 400 -10.95 10.64 -12.71
C VAL A 400 -11.33 10.66 -11.24
N VAL A 401 -12.05 9.62 -10.79
CA VAL A 401 -12.35 9.37 -9.38
C VAL A 401 -11.67 8.08 -8.94
N ASP A 402 -10.65 8.21 -8.10
CA ASP A 402 -9.96 7.07 -7.51
C ASP A 402 -10.70 6.57 -6.27
N LEU A 403 -11.08 5.31 -6.30
CA LEU A 403 -11.82 4.65 -5.22
C LEU A 403 -10.93 3.79 -4.31
N LYS A 404 -9.61 3.86 -4.49
CA LYS A 404 -8.65 3.03 -3.75
C LYS A 404 -7.73 3.82 -2.84
N GLY A 405 -7.13 4.89 -3.33
CA GLY A 405 -6.06 5.57 -2.63
C GLY A 405 -4.94 4.60 -2.24
N TYR A 406 -4.51 4.66 -0.99
CA TYR A 406 -3.44 3.81 -0.44
C TYR A 406 -3.93 2.50 0.18
N THR A 407 -5.13 2.02 -0.17
CA THR A 407 -5.59 0.69 0.24
C THR A 407 -4.90 -0.41 -0.59
N ALA A 408 -5.03 -1.67 -0.14
CA ALA A 408 -4.49 -2.80 -0.89
C ALA A 408 -4.95 -2.79 -2.36
N ASP A 409 -4.07 -3.20 -3.26
CA ASP A 409 -4.26 -3.18 -4.71
C ASP A 409 -4.51 -1.79 -5.32
N GLY A 410 -4.24 -0.68 -4.59
CA GLY A 410 -4.27 0.67 -5.14
C GLY A 410 -3.18 0.90 -6.18
N ARG A 411 -3.46 1.71 -7.21
CA ARG A 411 -2.53 2.04 -8.30
C ARG A 411 -2.35 3.55 -8.45
N PRO A 412 -1.78 4.24 -7.43
CA PRO A 412 -1.58 5.70 -7.48
C PRO A 412 -0.65 6.16 -8.61
N GLY A 413 0.20 5.26 -9.13
CA GLY A 413 1.04 5.52 -10.30
C GLY A 413 0.27 5.89 -11.58
N ILE A 414 -1.00 5.47 -11.71
CA ILE A 414 -1.88 5.93 -12.79
C ILE A 414 -2.15 7.44 -12.63
N LEU A 415 -2.54 7.86 -11.42
CA LEU A 415 -2.86 9.26 -11.12
C LEU A 415 -1.62 10.15 -11.20
N ALA A 416 -0.44 9.65 -10.79
CA ALA A 416 0.82 10.39 -10.85
C ALA A 416 1.19 10.83 -12.28
N GLN A 417 0.66 10.16 -13.29
CA GLN A 417 0.83 10.51 -14.70
C GLN A 417 -0.21 11.51 -15.22
N ARG A 418 -1.09 12.00 -14.37
CA ARG A 418 -2.13 12.98 -14.73
C ARG A 418 -2.92 12.56 -15.98
N PRO A 419 -3.66 11.43 -15.96
CA PRO A 419 -4.44 10.95 -17.09
C PRO A 419 -5.62 11.86 -17.47
N ALA A 420 -6.13 12.68 -16.55
CA ALA A 420 -7.25 13.58 -16.76
C ALA A 420 -6.95 14.99 -16.22
N PRO A 421 -7.68 16.03 -16.69
CA PRO A 421 -7.58 17.39 -16.17
C PRO A 421 -7.91 17.52 -14.70
N ILE A 422 -8.86 16.72 -14.20
CA ILE A 422 -9.32 16.71 -12.81
C ILE A 422 -9.19 15.30 -12.23
N GLN A 423 -8.61 15.21 -11.04
CA GLN A 423 -8.44 13.97 -10.31
C GLN A 423 -8.94 14.10 -8.89
N ALA A 424 -9.93 13.27 -8.53
CA ALA A 424 -10.52 13.24 -7.19
C ALA A 424 -10.27 11.89 -6.53
N HIS A 425 -10.08 11.93 -5.20
CA HIS A 425 -10.02 10.76 -4.35
C HIS A 425 -11.34 10.61 -3.58
N TYR A 426 -11.86 9.38 -3.48
CA TYR A 426 -13.14 9.14 -2.84
C TYR A 426 -13.24 7.76 -2.20
N LEU A 427 -13.85 7.68 -1.03
CA LEU A 427 -14.40 6.54 -0.30
C LEU A 427 -13.39 5.51 0.21
N GLY A 428 -12.55 4.92 -0.66
CA GLY A 428 -11.76 3.72 -0.31
C GLY A 428 -10.70 3.95 0.78
N TYR A 429 -10.00 5.07 0.72
CA TYR A 429 -8.99 5.47 1.69
C TYR A 429 -9.45 6.70 2.48
N PRO A 430 -9.77 6.57 3.79
CA PRO A 430 -10.34 7.67 4.59
C PRO A 430 -9.23 8.57 5.18
N GLY A 431 -8.51 9.29 4.33
CA GLY A 431 -7.42 10.18 4.69
C GLY A 431 -6.87 10.96 3.49
N THR A 432 -5.94 11.88 3.74
CA THR A 432 -5.23 12.60 2.68
C THR A 432 -4.24 11.70 1.97
N MET A 433 -4.18 11.77 0.65
CA MET A 433 -3.13 11.12 -0.14
C MET A 433 -1.82 11.92 -0.13
N ALA A 434 -1.85 13.19 0.28
CA ALA A 434 -0.70 14.08 0.33
C ALA A 434 0.11 14.15 -0.98
N ALA A 435 -0.57 13.98 -2.11
CA ALA A 435 0.01 13.88 -3.44
C ALA A 435 -0.46 15.02 -4.34
N ASP A 436 0.47 15.74 -4.96
CA ASP A 436 0.19 16.92 -5.80
C ASP A 436 -0.62 16.61 -7.06
N TYR A 437 -0.74 15.34 -7.40
CA TYR A 437 -1.53 14.89 -8.53
C TYR A 437 -3.00 14.59 -8.19
N VAL A 438 -3.45 14.76 -6.94
CA VAL A 438 -4.85 14.64 -6.53
C VAL A 438 -5.40 16.03 -6.22
N ASP A 439 -6.39 16.48 -7.00
CA ASP A 439 -6.92 17.83 -6.89
C ASP A 439 -7.97 17.94 -5.79
N TYR A 440 -8.82 16.92 -5.64
CA TYR A 440 -9.94 16.93 -4.71
C TYR A 440 -10.06 15.66 -3.88
N ILE A 441 -10.54 15.82 -2.64
CA ILE A 441 -11.11 14.75 -1.82
C ILE A 441 -12.60 15.02 -1.61
N ILE A 442 -13.45 14.01 -1.81
CA ILE A 442 -14.88 14.11 -1.58
C ILE A 442 -15.18 13.66 -0.15
N ALA A 443 -15.76 14.56 0.65
CA ALA A 443 -15.98 14.38 2.08
C ALA A 443 -17.27 15.08 2.55
N ASP A 444 -17.56 15.04 3.84
CA ASP A 444 -18.54 15.87 4.53
C ASP A 444 -17.90 16.64 5.70
N LYS A 445 -18.66 17.58 6.30
CA LYS A 445 -18.18 18.43 7.39
C LYS A 445 -17.88 17.67 8.69
N ILE A 446 -18.41 16.48 8.85
CA ILE A 446 -18.20 15.68 10.06
C ILE A 446 -16.88 14.94 9.94
N VAL A 447 -16.58 14.30 8.80
CA VAL A 447 -15.34 13.56 8.61
C VAL A 447 -14.14 14.47 8.41
N ILE A 448 -14.31 15.65 7.76
CA ILE A 448 -13.28 16.70 7.68
C ILE A 448 -13.89 18.01 8.20
N PRO A 449 -13.87 18.23 9.51
CA PRO A 449 -14.30 19.52 10.06
C PRO A 449 -13.28 20.61 9.70
N GLU A 450 -13.72 21.88 9.77
CA GLU A 450 -12.93 23.03 9.31
C GLU A 450 -11.56 23.13 10.01
N GLU A 451 -11.49 22.83 11.29
CA GLU A 451 -10.25 22.81 12.08
C GLU A 451 -9.24 21.74 11.60
N HIS A 452 -9.70 20.67 10.93
CA HIS A 452 -8.85 19.62 10.39
C HIS A 452 -8.44 19.87 8.92
N ARG A 453 -9.05 20.81 8.22
CA ARG A 453 -8.82 21.11 6.80
C ARG A 453 -7.33 21.29 6.45
N ARG A 454 -6.58 21.93 7.32
CA ARG A 454 -5.12 22.18 7.15
C ARG A 454 -4.26 20.90 7.05
N HIS A 455 -4.82 19.74 7.36
CA HIS A 455 -4.13 18.44 7.31
C HIS A 455 -4.43 17.65 6.03
N TYR A 456 -5.08 18.29 5.04
CA TYR A 456 -5.36 17.71 3.73
C TYR A 456 -4.72 18.59 2.65
N THR A 457 -3.98 17.97 1.74
CA THR A 457 -3.36 18.69 0.61
C THR A 457 -4.35 18.91 -0.51
N GLU A 458 -5.28 17.98 -0.69
CA GLU A 458 -6.36 18.05 -1.66
C GLU A 458 -7.38 19.13 -1.28
N CYS A 459 -8.01 19.76 -2.25
CA CYS A 459 -9.19 20.58 -1.99
C CYS A 459 -10.38 19.70 -1.62
N VAL A 460 -11.22 20.17 -0.70
CA VAL A 460 -12.34 19.37 -0.20
C VAL A 460 -13.64 19.77 -0.90
N ALA A 461 -14.29 18.79 -1.53
CA ALA A 461 -15.66 18.89 -1.99
C ALA A 461 -16.58 18.37 -0.89
N TYR A 462 -17.25 19.27 -0.18
CA TYR A 462 -18.11 18.92 0.95
C TYR A 462 -19.52 18.57 0.47
N LEU A 463 -19.91 17.31 0.64
CA LEU A 463 -21.29 16.86 0.45
C LEU A 463 -22.15 17.27 1.65
N PRO A 464 -23.45 17.57 1.45
CA PRO A 464 -24.28 18.17 2.51
C PRO A 464 -24.70 17.19 3.60
N ASP A 465 -24.99 15.94 3.28
CA ASP A 465 -25.57 14.97 4.22
C ASP A 465 -24.54 14.02 4.83
N THR A 466 -23.80 13.30 3.98
CA THR A 466 -22.74 12.36 4.33
C THR A 466 -21.83 12.13 3.14
N TYR A 467 -20.58 11.77 3.39
CA TYR A 467 -19.66 11.44 2.31
C TYR A 467 -19.83 10.00 1.80
N GLN A 468 -20.41 9.11 2.62
CA GLN A 468 -20.53 7.69 2.27
C GLN A 468 -21.84 7.39 1.57
N CYS A 469 -21.78 6.92 0.34
CA CYS A 469 -22.95 6.38 -0.34
C CYS A 469 -23.39 5.04 0.25
N ASN A 470 -24.65 4.70 0.05
CA ASN A 470 -25.21 3.39 0.37
C ASN A 470 -26.15 2.93 -0.75
N ASP A 471 -26.14 1.64 -1.05
CA ASP A 471 -27.04 1.04 -2.02
C ASP A 471 -28.36 0.66 -1.34
N SER A 472 -29.44 1.34 -1.66
CA SER A 472 -30.80 1.07 -1.14
C SER A 472 -31.40 -0.25 -1.65
N LYS A 473 -30.76 -0.94 -2.62
CA LYS A 473 -31.22 -2.21 -3.16
C LYS A 473 -30.58 -3.43 -2.49
N ARG A 474 -29.80 -3.23 -1.42
CA ARG A 474 -29.16 -4.33 -0.71
C ARG A 474 -30.20 -5.26 -0.08
N ARG A 475 -30.03 -6.56 -0.34
CA ARG A 475 -30.94 -7.58 0.17
C ARG A 475 -30.52 -8.05 1.55
N ILE A 476 -31.51 -8.43 2.36
CA ILE A 476 -31.33 -9.14 3.63
C ILE A 476 -31.94 -10.53 3.44
N ALA A 477 -31.17 -11.58 3.73
CA ALA A 477 -31.67 -12.95 3.66
C ALA A 477 -32.70 -13.25 4.76
N GLY A 478 -33.25 -14.45 4.78
CA GLY A 478 -34.11 -14.92 5.88
C GLY A 478 -33.33 -14.87 7.20
N VAL A 479 -33.94 -14.26 8.24
CA VAL A 479 -33.31 -14.11 9.54
C VAL A 479 -33.26 -15.47 10.25
N PRO A 480 -32.07 -16.00 10.60
CA PRO A 480 -31.96 -17.26 11.34
C PRO A 480 -32.39 -17.07 12.79
N SER A 481 -32.66 -18.17 13.51
CA SER A 481 -32.79 -18.13 14.97
C SER A 481 -31.42 -17.93 15.65
N ARG A 482 -31.41 -17.36 16.86
CA ARG A 482 -30.20 -17.25 17.68
C ARG A 482 -29.50 -18.60 17.85
N ARG A 483 -30.28 -19.67 18.08
CA ARG A 483 -29.79 -21.04 18.24
C ARG A 483 -29.04 -21.56 17.00
N GLU A 484 -29.56 -21.31 15.79
CA GLU A 484 -28.91 -21.77 14.54
C GLU A 484 -27.53 -21.14 14.32
N ILE A 485 -27.28 -19.97 14.89
CA ILE A 485 -26.01 -19.25 14.75
C ILE A 485 -25.16 -19.28 16.04
N GLY A 486 -25.53 -20.11 17.01
CA GLY A 486 -24.78 -20.30 18.24
C GLY A 486 -24.87 -19.18 19.26
N LEU A 487 -25.88 -18.30 19.17
CA LEU A 487 -26.15 -17.28 20.18
C LEU A 487 -27.11 -17.83 21.25
N PRO A 488 -26.89 -17.49 22.53
CA PRO A 488 -27.87 -17.79 23.59
C PRO A 488 -29.20 -17.06 23.35
N GLU A 489 -30.33 -17.69 23.70
CA GLU A 489 -31.67 -17.15 23.40
C GLU A 489 -32.02 -15.91 24.25
N ASP A 490 -31.86 -15.99 25.57
CA ASP A 490 -32.36 -15.00 26.52
C ASP A 490 -31.22 -14.12 27.07
N VAL A 491 -30.37 -13.57 26.18
CA VAL A 491 -29.27 -12.70 26.58
C VAL A 491 -29.27 -11.39 25.82
N PHE A 492 -28.70 -10.34 26.41
CA PHE A 492 -28.43 -9.11 25.70
C PHE A 492 -27.18 -9.29 24.82
N VAL A 493 -27.28 -9.04 23.51
CA VAL A 493 -26.22 -9.25 22.54
C VAL A 493 -25.62 -7.92 22.14
N PHE A 494 -24.46 -7.60 22.70
CA PHE A 494 -23.58 -6.60 22.12
C PHE A 494 -22.88 -7.19 20.91
N CYS A 495 -22.68 -6.44 19.83
CA CYS A 495 -21.91 -6.94 18.71
C CYS A 495 -20.88 -5.92 18.18
N CYS A 496 -19.80 -6.45 17.63
CA CYS A 496 -18.84 -5.68 16.83
C CYS A 496 -18.25 -6.59 15.73
N PHE A 497 -18.54 -6.29 14.47
CA PHE A 497 -18.05 -7.06 13.34
C PHE A 497 -16.88 -6.37 12.60
N ASN A 498 -16.22 -5.43 13.28
CA ASN A 498 -15.00 -4.81 12.77
C ASN A 498 -13.83 -5.83 12.79
N ASN A 499 -12.88 -5.61 11.89
CA ASN A 499 -11.64 -6.41 11.87
C ASN A 499 -10.85 -6.23 13.17
N SER A 500 -10.14 -7.28 13.59
CA SER A 500 -9.40 -7.37 14.86
C SER A 500 -8.42 -6.21 15.08
N TYR A 501 -7.76 -5.73 14.04
CA TYR A 501 -6.77 -4.65 14.14
C TYR A 501 -7.34 -3.30 14.59
N LYS A 502 -8.67 -3.12 14.59
CA LYS A 502 -9.35 -1.93 15.11
C LYS A 502 -9.63 -1.99 16.61
N LEU A 503 -9.40 -3.14 17.24
CA LEU A 503 -9.64 -3.34 18.65
C LEU A 503 -8.43 -2.86 19.45
N SER A 504 -8.62 -1.88 20.33
CA SER A 504 -7.59 -1.43 21.25
C SER A 504 -7.80 -2.00 22.65
N PRO A 505 -6.74 -2.13 23.48
CA PRO A 505 -6.88 -2.58 24.86
C PRO A 505 -7.79 -1.66 25.70
N GLU A 506 -7.74 -0.35 25.50
CA GLU A 506 -8.55 0.63 26.23
C GLU A 506 -10.06 0.46 25.92
N LEU A 507 -10.38 0.24 24.65
CA LEU A 507 -11.76 -0.03 24.24
C LEU A 507 -12.21 -1.39 24.77
N PHE A 508 -11.34 -2.39 24.73
CA PHE A 508 -11.65 -3.73 25.24
C PHE A 508 -11.86 -3.71 26.76
N ASP A 509 -11.13 -2.86 27.51
CA ASP A 509 -11.39 -2.62 28.95
C ASP A 509 -12.80 -2.10 29.19
N VAL A 510 -13.27 -1.14 28.37
CA VAL A 510 -14.66 -0.65 28.43
C VAL A 510 -15.64 -1.79 28.20
N TRP A 511 -15.43 -2.59 27.14
CA TRP A 511 -16.34 -3.70 26.84
C TRP A 511 -16.40 -4.76 27.94
N MET A 512 -15.26 -5.04 28.59
CA MET A 512 -15.23 -5.98 29.73
C MET A 512 -15.97 -5.40 30.95
N ARG A 513 -15.90 -4.08 31.19
CA ARG A 513 -16.72 -3.44 32.24
C ARG A 513 -18.21 -3.48 31.89
N LEU A 514 -18.57 -3.28 30.62
CA LEU A 514 -19.97 -3.42 30.16
C LEU A 514 -20.50 -4.83 30.41
N LEU A 515 -19.75 -5.86 30.02
CA LEU A 515 -20.14 -7.25 30.28
C LEU A 515 -20.31 -7.55 31.78
N LYS A 516 -19.44 -7.04 32.65
CA LYS A 516 -19.60 -7.17 34.11
C LYS A 516 -20.80 -6.43 34.67
N SER A 517 -21.20 -5.33 34.02
CA SER A 517 -22.25 -4.43 34.49
C SER A 517 -23.64 -4.78 33.94
N VAL A 518 -23.72 -5.57 32.89
CA VAL A 518 -24.95 -6.07 32.28
C VAL A 518 -24.97 -7.59 32.44
N ASP A 519 -25.67 -8.05 33.46
CA ASP A 519 -25.87 -9.48 33.68
C ASP A 519 -26.57 -10.10 32.47
N ASN A 520 -26.28 -11.38 32.22
CA ASN A 520 -26.87 -12.13 31.11
C ASN A 520 -26.67 -11.44 29.73
N SER A 521 -25.43 -11.02 29.45
CA SER A 521 -25.05 -10.43 28.16
C SER A 521 -23.82 -11.14 27.56
N VAL A 522 -23.72 -11.07 26.24
CA VAL A 522 -22.56 -11.58 25.48
C VAL A 522 -22.04 -10.49 24.53
N LEU A 523 -20.77 -10.61 24.16
CA LEU A 523 -20.15 -9.80 23.12
C LEU A 523 -19.90 -10.67 21.89
N TRP A 524 -20.58 -10.35 20.80
CA TRP A 524 -20.54 -11.08 19.54
C TRP A 524 -19.56 -10.43 18.57
N LEU A 525 -18.47 -11.08 18.30
CA LEU A 525 -17.34 -10.57 17.53
C LEU A 525 -17.15 -11.33 16.22
N LEU A 526 -16.50 -10.70 15.24
CA LEU A 526 -16.06 -11.38 14.04
C LEU A 526 -14.94 -12.36 14.36
N GLN A 527 -15.05 -13.60 13.90
CA GLN A 527 -13.95 -14.56 13.87
C GLN A 527 -13.01 -14.20 12.70
N ASP A 528 -12.06 -13.30 12.96
CA ASP A 528 -11.19 -12.77 11.90
C ASP A 528 -10.00 -13.72 11.65
N ASN A 529 -9.32 -14.13 12.71
CA ASN A 529 -8.26 -15.15 12.67
C ASN A 529 -8.15 -15.90 14.02
N PRO A 530 -7.57 -17.12 14.03
CA PRO A 530 -7.49 -17.94 15.25
C PRO A 530 -6.65 -17.30 16.37
N ALA A 531 -5.58 -16.57 16.03
CA ALA A 531 -4.72 -15.93 17.02
C ALA A 531 -5.47 -14.81 17.76
N ALA A 532 -6.24 -13.97 17.04
CA ALA A 532 -7.07 -12.94 17.65
C ALA A 532 -8.11 -13.55 18.61
N THR A 533 -8.79 -14.62 18.20
CA THR A 533 -9.76 -15.33 19.06
C THR A 533 -9.11 -15.80 20.36
N ARG A 534 -7.97 -16.50 20.28
CA ARG A 534 -7.24 -16.97 21.49
C ARG A 534 -6.81 -15.82 22.39
N ASN A 535 -6.27 -14.75 21.79
CA ASN A 535 -5.76 -13.61 22.54
C ASN A 535 -6.90 -12.82 23.20
N LEU A 536 -8.01 -12.57 22.51
CA LEU A 536 -9.18 -11.89 23.09
C LEU A 536 -9.79 -12.70 24.25
N CYS A 537 -9.89 -14.04 24.13
CA CYS A 537 -10.31 -14.90 25.25
C CYS A 537 -9.37 -14.77 26.45
N ARG A 538 -8.06 -14.79 26.23
CA ARG A 538 -7.06 -14.59 27.29
C ARG A 538 -7.17 -13.20 27.93
N GLU A 539 -7.36 -12.16 27.14
CA GLU A 539 -7.51 -10.79 27.60
C GLU A 539 -8.82 -10.58 28.38
N ALA A 540 -9.91 -11.29 28.02
CA ALA A 540 -11.16 -11.27 28.77
C ALA A 540 -10.99 -11.92 30.15
N ASP A 541 -10.38 -13.11 30.19
CA ASP A 541 -10.08 -13.86 31.44
C ASP A 541 -9.20 -13.02 32.38
N ALA A 542 -8.13 -12.41 31.84
CA ALA A 542 -7.25 -11.50 32.60
C ALA A 542 -8.00 -10.30 33.20
N ARG A 543 -9.10 -9.89 32.59
CA ARG A 543 -9.99 -8.81 33.10
C ARG A 543 -11.14 -9.35 33.96
N GLY A 544 -11.17 -10.65 34.27
CA GLY A 544 -12.19 -11.29 35.11
C GLY A 544 -13.56 -11.39 34.41
N VAL A 545 -13.58 -11.61 33.11
CA VAL A 545 -14.78 -11.93 32.30
C VAL A 545 -14.56 -13.30 31.68
N SER A 546 -15.53 -14.24 31.93
CA SER A 546 -15.46 -15.58 31.33
C SER A 546 -15.34 -15.50 29.80
N PRO A 547 -14.37 -16.21 29.20
CA PRO A 547 -14.23 -16.28 27.73
C PRO A 547 -15.49 -16.76 27.01
N GLU A 548 -16.35 -17.52 27.65
CA GLU A 548 -17.65 -17.99 27.11
C GLU A 548 -18.63 -16.85 26.81
N ARG A 549 -18.41 -15.66 27.38
CA ARG A 549 -19.20 -14.46 27.10
C ARG A 549 -18.75 -13.75 25.80
N LEU A 550 -17.66 -14.21 25.20
CA LEU A 550 -17.24 -13.79 23.86
C LEU A 550 -17.71 -14.85 22.85
N VAL A 551 -18.65 -14.47 22.00
CA VAL A 551 -19.13 -15.32 20.91
C VAL A 551 -18.48 -14.89 19.61
N PHE A 552 -17.94 -15.83 18.84
CA PHE A 552 -17.24 -15.53 17.59
C PHE A 552 -18.03 -16.04 16.39
N ALA A 553 -18.22 -15.15 15.39
CA ALA A 553 -19.00 -15.38 14.20
C ALA A 553 -18.10 -15.54 12.97
N ALA A 554 -18.20 -16.65 12.25
CA ALA A 554 -17.52 -16.83 10.97
C ALA A 554 -17.99 -15.80 9.92
N ARG A 555 -17.19 -15.55 8.89
CA ARG A 555 -17.58 -14.71 7.75
C ARG A 555 -18.69 -15.41 6.95
N LEU A 556 -19.70 -14.65 6.56
CA LEU A 556 -20.84 -15.09 5.73
C LEU A 556 -20.96 -14.21 4.49
N ALA A 557 -21.78 -14.63 3.53
CA ALA A 557 -22.21 -13.81 2.41
C ALA A 557 -22.94 -12.55 2.93
N SER A 558 -22.89 -11.45 2.16
CA SER A 558 -23.40 -10.14 2.63
C SER A 558 -24.85 -10.18 3.07
N GLU A 559 -25.73 -10.84 2.32
CA GLU A 559 -27.17 -10.94 2.62
C GLU A 559 -27.44 -11.73 3.91
N GLU A 560 -26.70 -12.83 4.13
CA GLU A 560 -26.77 -13.65 5.34
C GLU A 560 -26.16 -12.92 6.55
N HIS A 561 -25.06 -12.17 6.31
CA HIS A 561 -24.45 -11.36 7.35
C HIS A 561 -25.40 -10.28 7.87
N LEU A 562 -26.08 -9.58 6.98
CA LEU A 562 -27.10 -8.58 7.34
C LEU A 562 -28.27 -9.23 8.12
N ALA A 563 -28.74 -10.41 7.66
CA ALA A 563 -29.80 -11.14 8.32
C ALA A 563 -29.44 -11.51 9.77
N ARG A 564 -28.25 -12.15 9.97
CA ARG A 564 -27.81 -12.54 11.32
C ARG A 564 -27.56 -11.32 12.21
N GLN A 565 -27.06 -10.21 11.66
CA GLN A 565 -26.73 -9.01 12.42
C GLN A 565 -27.96 -8.42 13.11
N SER A 566 -29.16 -8.54 12.52
CA SER A 566 -30.42 -8.08 13.11
C SER A 566 -30.76 -8.72 14.47
N LEU A 567 -30.12 -9.85 14.80
CA LEU A 567 -30.27 -10.55 16.08
C LEU A 567 -29.48 -9.92 17.23
N ALA A 568 -28.57 -8.97 16.95
CA ALA A 568 -27.89 -8.21 17.97
C ALA A 568 -28.77 -7.12 18.55
N ASP A 569 -28.51 -6.74 19.80
CA ASP A 569 -29.24 -5.69 20.49
C ASP A 569 -28.62 -4.31 20.28
N LEU A 570 -27.29 -4.22 20.30
CA LEU A 570 -26.56 -2.97 20.17
C LEU A 570 -25.18 -3.22 19.54
N PHE A 571 -24.82 -2.43 18.54
CA PHE A 571 -23.49 -2.45 17.94
C PHE A 571 -22.56 -1.51 18.70
N LEU A 572 -21.42 -2.04 19.14
CA LEU A 572 -20.34 -1.33 19.81
C LEU A 572 -19.26 -0.96 18.80
N ASP A 573 -19.15 0.33 18.48
CA ASP A 573 -18.16 0.79 17.51
C ASP A 573 -16.75 0.88 18.10
N THR A 574 -15.75 0.87 17.22
CA THR A 574 -14.32 0.89 17.55
C THR A 574 -13.71 2.28 17.48
N VAL A 575 -12.68 2.51 18.28
CA VAL A 575 -11.85 3.72 18.31
C VAL A 575 -10.36 3.31 18.35
N PRO A 576 -9.46 4.08 17.72
CA PRO A 576 -9.65 5.37 17.02
C PRO A 576 -10.20 5.27 15.60
N CYS A 577 -10.27 4.08 15.01
CA CYS A 577 -10.82 3.83 13.67
C CYS A 577 -12.23 3.25 13.78
N ASN A 578 -13.23 4.01 13.36
CA ASN A 578 -14.62 3.59 13.43
C ASN A 578 -14.98 2.45 12.46
N ALA A 579 -16.14 1.89 12.67
CA ALA A 579 -16.90 1.12 11.68
C ALA A 579 -17.32 2.05 10.52
N HIS A 580 -17.03 1.63 9.30
CA HIS A 580 -17.46 2.31 8.07
C HIS A 580 -18.61 1.54 7.43
N THR A 581 -18.31 0.64 6.50
CA THR A 581 -19.32 -0.27 5.91
C THR A 581 -20.06 -1.07 6.99
N THR A 582 -19.34 -1.55 8.02
CA THR A 582 -19.92 -2.32 9.12
C THR A 582 -20.92 -1.50 9.98
N CYS A 583 -20.73 -0.18 10.08
CA CYS A 583 -21.73 0.71 10.68
C CYS A 583 -22.98 0.80 9.81
N SER A 584 -22.82 1.04 8.50
CA SER A 584 -23.93 1.04 7.55
C SER A 584 -24.68 -0.30 7.55
N ASP A 585 -23.96 -1.43 7.64
CA ASP A 585 -24.55 -2.76 7.71
C ASP A 585 -25.42 -2.94 8.94
N ALA A 586 -24.93 -2.50 10.13
CA ALA A 586 -25.68 -2.55 11.37
C ALA A 586 -26.96 -1.69 11.29
N LEU A 587 -26.85 -0.44 10.83
CA LEU A 587 -27.97 0.47 10.66
C LEU A 587 -28.99 -0.05 9.65
N TRP A 588 -28.51 -0.64 8.52
CA TRP A 588 -29.37 -1.28 7.51
C TRP A 588 -30.09 -2.50 8.05
N ALA A 589 -29.41 -3.31 8.89
CA ALA A 589 -30.00 -4.45 9.59
C ALA A 589 -30.95 -4.06 10.75
N GLY A 590 -31.08 -2.77 11.05
CA GLY A 590 -31.95 -2.27 12.14
C GLY A 590 -31.32 -2.32 13.53
N VAL A 591 -29.99 -2.44 13.62
CA VAL A 591 -29.24 -2.45 14.89
C VAL A 591 -28.66 -1.07 15.17
N PRO A 592 -29.01 -0.43 16.31
CA PRO A 592 -28.41 0.84 16.69
C PRO A 592 -26.88 0.71 16.92
N VAL A 593 -26.14 1.74 16.54
CA VAL A 593 -24.70 1.83 16.69
C VAL A 593 -24.35 2.93 17.68
N VAL A 594 -23.54 2.65 18.70
CA VAL A 594 -22.96 3.67 19.57
C VAL A 594 -21.51 3.87 19.19
N THR A 595 -21.08 5.11 19.02
CA THR A 595 -19.72 5.47 18.59
C THR A 595 -19.10 6.59 19.42
N VAL A 596 -17.78 6.75 19.29
CA VAL A 596 -17.05 7.93 19.75
C VAL A 596 -16.55 8.68 18.52
N SER A 597 -16.78 9.99 18.47
CA SER A 597 -16.22 10.86 17.43
C SER A 597 -14.75 11.11 17.68
N GLY A 598 -13.87 10.57 16.79
CA GLY A 598 -12.43 10.67 16.94
C GLY A 598 -11.81 11.93 16.33
N ALA A 599 -10.47 11.95 16.31
CA ALA A 599 -9.67 13.09 15.84
C ALA A 599 -9.25 12.98 14.36
N THR A 600 -9.63 11.91 13.65
CA THR A 600 -9.22 11.65 12.25
C THR A 600 -10.44 11.37 11.39
N PHE A 601 -10.29 11.42 10.07
CA PHE A 601 -11.37 11.04 9.14
C PHE A 601 -11.94 9.66 9.50
N ALA A 602 -11.08 8.65 9.58
CA ALA A 602 -11.49 7.28 9.87
C ALA A 602 -12.16 7.10 11.24
N GLY A 603 -11.85 7.98 12.20
CA GLY A 603 -12.45 7.99 13.53
C GLY A 603 -13.74 8.81 13.63
N ARG A 604 -14.24 9.38 12.53
CA ARG A 604 -15.45 10.22 12.49
C ARG A 604 -16.52 9.70 11.54
N VAL A 605 -16.22 8.59 10.85
CA VAL A 605 -17.13 8.02 9.84
C VAL A 605 -18.46 7.60 10.45
N ALA A 606 -18.45 6.84 11.54
CA ALA A 606 -19.69 6.41 12.17
C ALA A 606 -20.52 7.60 12.69
N ALA A 607 -19.87 8.68 13.16
CA ALA A 607 -20.55 9.91 13.53
C ALA A 607 -21.23 10.57 12.33
N SER A 608 -20.59 10.60 11.14
CA SER A 608 -21.23 11.08 9.91
C SER A 608 -22.47 10.27 9.57
N LEU A 609 -22.35 8.93 9.58
CA LEU A 609 -23.49 8.04 9.26
C LEU A 609 -24.64 8.18 10.24
N LEU A 610 -24.36 8.29 11.54
CA LEU A 610 -25.37 8.48 12.58
C LEU A 610 -26.08 9.84 12.45
N ASN A 611 -25.38 10.89 12.09
CA ASN A 611 -26.02 12.18 11.80
C ASN A 611 -26.92 12.09 10.56
N ALA A 612 -26.43 11.44 9.48
CA ALA A 612 -27.20 11.29 8.25
C ALA A 612 -28.47 10.43 8.40
N ILE A 613 -28.49 9.50 9.38
CA ILE A 613 -29.68 8.71 9.74
C ILE A 613 -30.51 9.36 10.86
N GLY A 614 -30.13 10.55 11.34
CA GLY A 614 -30.86 11.28 12.39
C GLY A 614 -30.75 10.66 13.79
N LEU A 615 -29.64 9.98 14.10
CA LEU A 615 -29.33 9.33 15.39
C LEU A 615 -28.09 9.94 16.05
N SER A 616 -27.90 11.24 15.95
CA SER A 616 -26.76 11.97 16.53
C SER A 616 -26.59 11.77 18.04
N GLU A 617 -27.66 11.46 18.76
CA GLU A 617 -27.66 11.12 20.19
C GLU A 617 -26.87 9.84 20.53
N LEU A 618 -26.49 9.03 19.53
CA LEU A 618 -25.66 7.85 19.71
C LEU A 618 -24.16 8.13 19.48
N VAL A 619 -23.79 9.38 19.21
CA VAL A 619 -22.41 9.83 19.09
C VAL A 619 -21.94 10.39 20.42
N SER A 620 -20.85 9.84 20.93
CA SER A 620 -20.18 10.29 22.17
C SER A 620 -18.89 11.04 21.84
N ASP A 621 -18.39 11.83 22.77
CA ASP A 621 -17.14 12.61 22.69
C ASP A 621 -15.96 11.95 23.44
N SER A 622 -16.24 10.93 24.24
CA SER A 622 -15.25 10.22 25.05
C SER A 622 -15.64 8.78 25.31
N LEU A 623 -14.68 7.93 25.68
CA LEU A 623 -14.95 6.53 26.06
C LEU A 623 -15.83 6.43 27.31
N GLU A 624 -15.72 7.36 28.24
CA GLU A 624 -16.55 7.41 29.45
C GLU A 624 -18.01 7.75 29.10
N ALA A 625 -18.23 8.69 28.19
CA ALA A 625 -19.58 9.04 27.73
C ALA A 625 -20.19 7.88 26.92
N TYR A 626 -19.37 7.23 26.08
CA TYR A 626 -19.74 6.02 25.35
C TYR A 626 -20.17 4.89 26.30
N GLU A 627 -19.37 4.57 27.32
CA GLU A 627 -19.70 3.55 28.33
C GLU A 627 -21.01 3.84 29.04
N ARG A 628 -21.20 5.11 29.50
CA ARG A 628 -22.46 5.53 30.15
C ARG A 628 -23.67 5.38 29.24
N LEU A 629 -23.52 5.76 27.95
CA LEU A 629 -24.60 5.66 26.98
C LEU A 629 -24.97 4.21 26.67
N VAL A 630 -23.99 3.36 26.47
CA VAL A 630 -24.19 1.90 26.25
C VAL A 630 -24.88 1.26 27.46
N LEU A 631 -24.43 1.57 28.69
CA LEU A 631 -25.07 1.05 29.92
C LEU A 631 -26.51 1.52 30.06
N LYS A 632 -26.80 2.79 29.74
CA LYS A 632 -28.17 3.32 29.76
C LYS A 632 -29.08 2.55 28.79
N LEU A 633 -28.62 2.33 27.54
CA LEU A 633 -29.41 1.62 26.55
C LEU A 633 -29.58 0.14 26.89
N ALA A 634 -28.58 -0.52 27.42
CA ALA A 634 -28.64 -1.93 27.79
C ALA A 634 -29.49 -2.22 29.02
N ARG A 635 -29.57 -1.25 29.95
CA ARG A 635 -30.32 -1.39 31.19
C ARG A 635 -31.77 -0.81 31.14
N THR A 636 -32.10 -0.08 30.07
CA THR A 636 -33.39 0.56 29.90
C THR A 636 -34.04 0.12 28.60
N PRO A 637 -34.77 -1.02 28.59
CA PRO A 637 -35.38 -1.58 27.37
C PRO A 637 -36.24 -0.58 26.61
N SER A 638 -36.99 0.30 27.30
CA SER A 638 -37.80 1.34 26.65
C SER A 638 -36.95 2.38 25.89
N ALA A 639 -35.79 2.75 26.39
CA ALA A 639 -34.89 3.68 25.70
C ALA A 639 -34.32 3.03 24.42
N LEU A 640 -33.90 1.78 24.49
CA LEU A 640 -33.42 1.05 23.32
C LEU A 640 -34.53 0.84 22.28
N ALA A 641 -35.75 0.48 22.74
CA ALA A 641 -36.88 0.34 21.85
C ALA A 641 -37.25 1.67 21.14
N THR A 642 -37.15 2.79 21.81
CA THR A 642 -37.36 4.12 21.21
C THR A 642 -36.31 4.38 20.10
N ILE A 643 -35.02 4.09 20.36
CA ILE A 643 -33.96 4.26 19.34
C ILE A 643 -34.18 3.32 18.15
N ARG A 644 -34.55 2.05 18.40
CA ARG A 644 -34.88 1.10 17.33
C ARG A 644 -36.02 1.53 16.46
N ALA A 645 -37.13 2.05 17.09
CA ALA A 645 -38.29 2.58 16.38
C ALA A 645 -37.91 3.79 15.51
N LYS A 646 -37.11 4.71 16.06
CA LYS A 646 -36.56 5.86 15.33
C LYS A 646 -35.69 5.43 14.15
N LEU A 647 -34.80 4.46 14.36
CA LEU A 647 -33.95 3.89 13.28
C LEU A 647 -34.82 3.27 12.17
N ALA A 648 -35.85 2.48 12.53
CA ALA A 648 -36.74 1.85 11.56
C ALA A 648 -37.43 2.86 10.67
N GLN A 649 -37.96 3.97 11.26
CA GLN A 649 -38.59 5.08 10.54
C GLN A 649 -37.55 5.81 9.66
N ASN A 650 -36.40 6.18 10.24
CA ASN A 650 -35.40 7.02 9.60
C ASN A 650 -34.71 6.31 8.45
N ARG A 651 -34.61 4.98 8.49
CA ARG A 651 -34.03 4.17 7.42
C ARG A 651 -34.70 4.37 6.06
N GLU A 652 -35.98 4.71 6.06
CA GLU A 652 -36.79 4.96 4.86
C GLU A 652 -36.86 6.45 4.48
N THR A 653 -36.60 7.37 5.43
CA THR A 653 -36.86 8.79 5.24
C THR A 653 -35.64 9.69 5.31
N CYS A 654 -34.55 9.23 5.92
CA CYS A 654 -33.33 10.03 6.10
C CYS A 654 -32.33 9.82 4.96
N PRO A 655 -31.43 10.78 4.75
CA PRO A 655 -30.48 10.78 3.62
C PRO A 655 -29.55 9.58 3.50
N LEU A 656 -29.21 8.89 4.62
CA LEU A 656 -28.16 7.88 4.65
C LEU A 656 -28.36 6.76 3.61
N PHE A 657 -29.61 6.32 3.40
CA PHE A 657 -29.93 5.23 2.48
C PHE A 657 -30.68 5.70 1.23
N ASP A 658 -30.76 7.01 1.00
CA ASP A 658 -31.31 7.58 -0.23
C ASP A 658 -30.20 7.67 -1.30
N THR A 659 -30.01 6.57 -2.03
CA THR A 659 -29.01 6.46 -3.11
C THR A 659 -29.19 7.54 -4.17
N LYS A 660 -30.42 7.89 -4.54
CA LYS A 660 -30.70 8.89 -5.60
C LYS A 660 -30.29 10.29 -5.15
N ARG A 661 -30.66 10.66 -3.92
CA ARG A 661 -30.26 11.93 -3.32
C ARG A 661 -28.74 12.05 -3.21
N PHE A 662 -28.10 10.98 -2.79
CA PHE A 662 -26.63 10.94 -2.72
C PHE A 662 -26.01 11.13 -4.11
N THR A 663 -26.52 10.41 -5.12
CA THR A 663 -26.02 10.52 -6.51
C THR A 663 -26.17 11.96 -7.02
N PHE A 664 -27.31 12.61 -6.78
CA PHE A 664 -27.52 14.00 -7.14
C PHE A 664 -26.47 14.94 -6.53
N HIS A 665 -26.12 14.77 -5.23
CA HIS A 665 -25.10 15.59 -4.58
C HIS A 665 -23.71 15.31 -5.12
N LEU A 666 -23.38 14.05 -5.38
CA LEU A 666 -22.08 13.70 -5.99
C LEU A 666 -21.95 14.29 -7.40
N GLU A 667 -22.98 14.17 -8.22
CA GLU A 667 -23.02 14.77 -9.56
C GLU A 667 -22.84 16.29 -9.51
N ALA A 668 -23.50 16.97 -8.60
CA ALA A 668 -23.33 18.40 -8.39
C ALA A 668 -21.88 18.75 -7.99
N ALA A 669 -21.20 17.90 -7.20
CA ALA A 669 -19.80 18.08 -6.89
C ALA A 669 -18.92 17.92 -8.14
N LEU A 670 -19.15 16.88 -8.95
CA LEU A 670 -18.40 16.65 -10.19
C LEU A 670 -18.61 17.77 -11.20
N GLU A 671 -19.83 18.30 -11.33
CA GLU A 671 -20.14 19.43 -12.19
C GLU A 671 -19.43 20.71 -11.76
N GLU A 672 -19.40 21.01 -10.47
CA GLU A 672 -18.72 22.20 -9.97
C GLU A 672 -17.19 22.09 -10.19
N MET A 673 -16.59 20.91 -9.97
CA MET A 673 -15.18 20.67 -10.30
C MET A 673 -14.92 20.93 -11.79
N TRP A 674 -15.77 20.36 -12.65
CA TRP A 674 -15.68 20.53 -14.10
C TRP A 674 -15.90 21.99 -14.54
N ALA A 675 -16.93 22.66 -14.02
CA ALA A 675 -17.23 24.04 -14.35
C ALA A 675 -16.08 25.00 -13.98
N ARG A 676 -15.43 24.79 -12.82
CA ARG A 676 -14.23 25.53 -12.40
C ARG A 676 -13.09 25.35 -13.38
N HIS A 677 -12.80 24.11 -13.74
CA HIS A 677 -11.77 23.81 -14.72
C HIS A 677 -12.06 24.49 -16.06
N GLN A 678 -13.29 24.44 -16.54
CA GLN A 678 -13.70 25.11 -17.80
C GLN A 678 -13.51 26.63 -17.74
N ARG A 679 -13.76 27.26 -16.59
CA ARG A 679 -13.49 28.68 -16.36
C ARG A 679 -11.99 29.00 -16.23
N GLY A 680 -11.12 27.98 -16.09
CA GLY A 680 -9.67 28.12 -15.86
C GLY A 680 -9.33 28.52 -14.42
N GLU A 681 -10.21 28.23 -13.49
CA GLU A 681 -9.97 28.42 -12.05
C GLU A 681 -9.14 27.27 -11.49
N GLU A 682 -8.26 27.57 -10.53
CA GLU A 682 -7.54 26.54 -9.78
C GLU A 682 -8.51 25.80 -8.82
N PRO A 683 -8.23 24.54 -8.47
CA PRO A 683 -9.00 23.80 -7.46
C PRO A 683 -9.07 24.57 -6.14
N ARG A 684 -10.24 24.55 -5.50
CA ARG A 684 -10.47 25.11 -4.15
C ARG A 684 -11.59 24.38 -3.45
N ASP A 685 -11.63 24.47 -2.13
CA ASP A 685 -12.72 23.94 -1.33
C ASP A 685 -14.09 24.53 -1.73
N PHE A 686 -15.11 23.70 -1.66
CA PHE A 686 -16.48 24.14 -1.87
C PHE A 686 -17.50 23.23 -1.18
N HIS A 687 -18.69 23.76 -1.01
CA HIS A 687 -19.83 23.04 -0.43
C HIS A 687 -20.89 22.82 -1.51
N VAL A 688 -21.33 21.57 -1.63
CA VAL A 688 -22.49 21.23 -2.45
C VAL A 688 -23.74 21.65 -1.71
N PRO A 689 -24.64 22.44 -2.34
CA PRO A 689 -25.90 22.82 -1.70
C PRO A 689 -26.78 21.59 -1.49
N PRO A 690 -27.57 21.55 -0.40
CA PRO A 690 -28.58 20.51 -0.22
C PRO A 690 -29.58 20.49 -1.40
N ALA A 691 -30.01 19.28 -1.79
CA ALA A 691 -31.08 19.16 -2.79
C ALA A 691 -32.34 19.92 -2.29
N SER A 692 -32.88 20.80 -3.13
CA SER A 692 -34.20 21.37 -2.90
C SER A 692 -35.21 20.24 -3.05
N LEU A 693 -35.85 19.82 -1.93
CA LEU A 693 -36.90 18.81 -1.91
C LEU A 693 -38.17 19.35 -2.54
#